data_be9c39e53394cb22c95ab2e67246c29e
#
_entry.id   be9c39e53394cb22c95ab2e67246c29e
#
_cell.length_a   1.000
_cell.length_b   1.000
_cell.length_c   1.000
_cell.angle_alpha   90.00
_cell.angle_beta   90.00
_cell.angle_gamma   90.00
#
_symmetry.space_group_name_H-M   'P 1'
#
loop_
_entity.id
_entity.type
_entity.pdbx_description
1 polymer ?
#
loop_
_entity_poly.entity_id
_entity_poly.type
_entity_poly.pdbx_seq_one_letter_code
_entity_poly.pdbx_strand_id
1 'polypeptide(L)'
;MTRWKKIVPAVAVAVALITGTALAAENFNTGETTHSQAATEAAVSGGAVASGPAAGESAPQGTPPSGQKPDGTPPAGGPDGQGDAPGGAPGGRSSSGVSSYDSVKSITSDTTLSDTTVSSTGKDENAIHVSGGAKANLNNVTVTRNSSNSTGGDNSSFYGVGAAILTTEGTSTINGGKINTDAAGGAGVFSYGTGVTYVSNTTISTKQDTSGGIHVAGGGTLYAWALNVATNGQSAAAIRSDRGGGKMVVNGGTYTSNGVGSPAIYSTADIAVNKAILTANASEAICIEGLNSIHLYDTALTGNMGDDSQNDCTWNVILYQSMSGDSEVGNSTFEMNGGSLTAKNGGMFYTTNTESTITLSNVKITPSADNDFFLRCTGNKNQRGWGTTGSNGADCLFTGISQTMTGDVVWDSVSKLDFYMTDGSTLTGAVKDDESCAGSGGSGYCNLYISKDSKWVVTGDSTLTKLASAGTIVDKSGKTVTVKGTDGTVYVQGTSDVTVTVGSYSTTVDLSGASKTTSFSKYEVSQPTVSTTTSTTTGTSSTGTNKTTTSSKVTVKKSAIKKAVRSKNNKKIKFTLKKVSGVKGYQIKYSTSKKFTKKTTKTVKVKKTTKTVTKLKKKKTYYAKVRAYKTVNGKTYYSKWSTVKKVKVRK
;
A
#
# COMPACT_ATOMS: atom_id res chain seq x y z
N MET A 1 40.94 -34.78 -40.86
CA MET A 1 41.96 -34.74 -39.79
C MET A 1 41.75 -33.43 -39.08
N THR A 2 41.37 -33.36 -37.96
CA THR A 2 41.59 -33.36 -36.57
C THR A 2 40.49 -32.60 -35.84
N ARG A 3 39.77 -33.28 -34.96
CA ARG A 3 38.72 -32.71 -34.06
C ARG A 3 39.36 -31.82 -32.98
N TRP A 4 38.73 -30.70 -32.67
CA TRP A 4 38.94 -30.01 -31.39
C TRP A 4 37.61 -29.91 -30.63
N LYS A 5 37.61 -30.44 -29.40
CA LYS A 5 36.51 -30.50 -28.46
C LYS A 5 36.32 -29.12 -27.78
N LYS A 6 35.08 -28.69 -27.65
CA LYS A 6 34.70 -27.54 -26.82
C LYS A 6 34.68 -27.97 -25.35
N ILE A 7 35.39 -27.25 -24.50
CA ILE A 7 35.34 -27.32 -23.04
C ILE A 7 34.47 -26.17 -22.59
N VAL A 8 33.40 -26.47 -21.84
CA VAL A 8 32.55 -25.52 -21.14
C VAL A 8 33.01 -25.48 -19.69
N PRO A 9 33.31 -24.31 -19.09
CA PRO A 9 33.57 -24.24 -17.66
C PRO A 9 32.24 -24.09 -16.88
N ALA A 10 32.04 -24.98 -15.92
CA ALA A 10 30.99 -24.90 -14.92
C ALA A 10 31.28 -23.79 -13.94
N VAL A 11 30.31 -22.91 -13.71
CA VAL A 11 30.35 -21.91 -12.65
C VAL A 11 29.77 -22.54 -11.38
N ALA A 12 30.63 -22.73 -10.39
CA ALA A 12 30.22 -23.14 -9.05
C ALA A 12 29.65 -21.92 -8.29
N VAL A 13 28.42 -22.02 -7.84
CA VAL A 13 27.81 -21.07 -6.90
C VAL A 13 28.11 -21.56 -5.49
N ALA A 14 28.91 -20.83 -4.75
CA ALA A 14 29.17 -21.06 -3.34
C ALA A 14 28.01 -20.46 -2.50
N VAL A 15 27.26 -21.32 -1.82
CA VAL A 15 26.28 -20.96 -0.81
C VAL A 15 27.03 -20.90 0.54
N ALA A 16 27.11 -19.73 1.12
CA ALA A 16 27.62 -19.56 2.48
C ALA A 16 26.49 -19.85 3.48
N LEU A 17 26.59 -20.95 4.21
CA LEU A 17 25.79 -21.24 5.39
C LEU A 17 26.32 -20.39 6.57
N ILE A 18 25.46 -19.58 7.16
CA ILE A 18 25.69 -18.98 8.47
C ILE A 18 24.93 -19.82 9.49
N THR A 19 25.67 -20.52 10.32
CA THR A 19 25.19 -21.27 11.49
C THR A 19 24.85 -20.31 12.62
N GLY A 20 23.58 -20.24 13.00
CA GLY A 20 23.12 -19.59 14.23
C GLY A 20 22.79 -20.65 15.28
N THR A 21 23.40 -20.53 16.43
CA THR A 21 23.29 -21.39 17.60
C THR A 21 21.87 -21.41 18.17
N ALA A 22 21.35 -22.64 18.37
CA ALA A 22 20.12 -22.91 19.09
C ALA A 22 20.39 -22.84 20.60
N LEU A 23 19.47 -22.24 21.36
CA LEU A 23 19.33 -22.43 22.81
C LEU A 23 18.07 -23.24 23.07
N ALA A 24 18.25 -24.21 23.95
CA ALA A 24 17.32 -25.26 24.29
C ALA A 24 16.00 -24.77 24.89
N ALA A 25 14.91 -25.46 24.53
CA ALA A 25 13.66 -25.43 25.26
C ALA A 25 13.49 -26.78 25.94
N GLU A 26 13.27 -26.75 27.25
CA GLU A 26 12.97 -27.91 28.06
C GLU A 26 11.53 -28.39 27.85
N ASN A 27 11.41 -29.70 27.74
CA ASN A 27 10.16 -30.46 27.72
C ASN A 27 9.45 -30.43 29.06
N PHE A 28 8.13 -30.27 29.06
CA PHE A 28 7.26 -30.93 30.01
C PHE A 28 6.13 -31.66 29.28
N ASN A 29 6.05 -32.93 29.65
CA ASN A 29 5.21 -33.99 29.09
C ASN A 29 3.98 -34.21 30.00
N THR A 30 2.96 -34.80 29.36
CA THR A 30 1.90 -35.69 29.86
C THR A 30 0.52 -35.11 30.19
N GLY A 31 -0.46 -35.75 29.56
CA GLY A 31 -1.83 -35.85 30.05
C GLY A 31 -2.84 -36.17 28.94
N GLU A 32 -2.80 -37.42 28.45
CA GLU A 32 -3.94 -37.99 27.68
C GLU A 32 -5.19 -38.07 28.57
N THR A 33 -6.34 -37.75 28.00
CA THR A 33 -7.58 -38.53 28.28
C THR A 33 -8.52 -38.45 27.07
N THR A 34 -8.72 -39.61 26.50
CA THR A 34 -9.73 -40.01 25.54
C THR A 34 -11.12 -39.95 26.14
N HIS A 35 -12.13 -39.48 25.42
CA HIS A 35 -13.48 -40.08 25.45
C HIS A 35 -14.18 -39.92 24.09
N SER A 36 -14.53 -41.07 23.60
CA SER A 36 -15.34 -41.34 22.41
C SER A 36 -16.83 -41.38 22.73
N GLN A 37 -17.60 -41.43 21.64
CA GLN A 37 -19.01 -41.87 21.48
C GLN A 37 -20.07 -40.77 21.61
N ALA A 38 -21.18 -40.78 20.86
CA ALA A 38 -21.67 -41.66 19.82
C ALA A 38 -22.76 -40.90 19.04
N ALA A 39 -22.98 -41.37 17.83
CA ALA A 39 -24.10 -40.97 16.96
C ALA A 39 -25.46 -41.43 17.52
N THR A 40 -26.51 -40.68 17.26
CA THR A 40 -27.87 -41.26 17.07
C THR A 40 -28.65 -40.46 16.04
N GLU A 41 -29.03 -41.17 15.00
CA GLU A 41 -30.05 -40.79 14.02
C GLU A 41 -31.45 -40.80 14.67
N ALA A 42 -32.35 -39.93 14.22
CA ALA A 42 -33.76 -40.24 14.11
C ALA A 42 -34.44 -39.38 13.04
N ALA A 43 -35.03 -40.06 12.11
CA ALA A 43 -35.74 -39.54 10.95
C ALA A 43 -37.24 -39.34 11.26
N VAL A 44 -37.95 -38.84 10.21
CA VAL A 44 -39.35 -39.00 9.82
C VAL A 44 -40.29 -37.90 10.26
N SER A 45 -40.92 -37.24 9.42
CA SER A 45 -42.01 -37.23 8.43
C SER A 45 -42.74 -35.90 8.56
N GLY A 46 -43.27 -35.24 7.58
CA GLY A 46 -44.04 -35.60 6.44
C GLY A 46 -45.30 -34.73 6.39
N GLY A 47 -45.72 -34.28 5.22
CA GLY A 47 -47.06 -33.75 4.96
C GLY A 47 -47.02 -32.24 4.55
N ALA A 48 -47.17 -31.88 3.38
CA ALA A 48 -48.11 -32.00 2.28
C ALA A 48 -49.10 -30.79 2.20
N VAL A 49 -48.96 -30.14 1.05
CA VAL A 49 -49.96 -29.54 0.10
C VAL A 49 -50.91 -28.42 0.58
N ALA A 50 -50.92 -27.27 -0.09
CA ALA A 50 -51.89 -26.93 -1.12
C ALA A 50 -51.82 -25.44 -1.54
N SER A 51 -51.67 -25.27 -2.83
CA SER A 51 -52.44 -24.48 -3.82
C SER A 51 -52.61 -22.97 -3.66
N GLY A 52 -52.21 -22.27 -4.75
CA GLY A 52 -52.47 -20.87 -5.08
C GLY A 52 -53.96 -20.55 -5.31
N PRO A 53 -54.36 -19.42 -5.87
CA PRO A 53 -53.99 -18.93 -7.20
C PRO A 53 -53.80 -17.39 -7.41
N ALA A 54 -53.12 -17.04 -8.47
CA ALA A 54 -53.39 -16.18 -9.61
C ALA A 54 -53.84 -14.70 -9.48
N ALA A 55 -53.08 -13.91 -10.22
CA ALA A 55 -53.45 -12.88 -11.19
C ALA A 55 -53.77 -11.45 -10.71
N GLY A 56 -53.10 -10.50 -11.34
CA GLY A 56 -53.73 -9.30 -11.82
C GLY A 56 -53.01 -7.98 -11.61
N GLU A 57 -52.47 -7.50 -12.68
CA GLU A 57 -52.50 -6.17 -13.29
C GLU A 57 -51.46 -5.11 -12.98
N SER A 58 -50.72 -4.81 -14.07
CA SER A 58 -50.41 -3.54 -14.72
C SER A 58 -49.72 -2.41 -13.97
N ALA A 59 -48.59 -2.06 -14.59
CA ALA A 59 -47.80 -0.85 -14.37
C ALA A 59 -48.52 0.44 -14.76
N PRO A 60 -48.04 1.58 -14.29
CA PRO A 60 -47.76 2.67 -15.21
C PRO A 60 -46.34 3.27 -15.08
N GLN A 61 -45.84 3.65 -16.22
CA GLN A 61 -44.64 4.46 -16.44
C GLN A 61 -44.75 5.86 -15.82
N GLY A 62 -43.66 6.35 -15.28
CA GLY A 62 -43.50 7.74 -14.87
C GLY A 62 -42.03 8.16 -14.90
N THR A 63 -41.73 9.11 -15.78
CA THR A 63 -40.47 9.83 -15.99
C THR A 63 -39.92 10.46 -14.71
N PRO A 64 -38.57 10.61 -14.59
CA PRO A 64 -37.95 11.23 -13.41
C PRO A 64 -37.92 12.77 -13.53
N PRO A 65 -38.15 13.51 -12.44
CA PRO A 65 -37.84 14.92 -12.37
C PRO A 65 -36.46 15.17 -11.76
N SER A 66 -35.80 16.16 -12.34
CA SER A 66 -34.55 16.77 -11.91
C SER A 66 -34.71 17.58 -10.62
N GLY A 67 -33.68 17.48 -9.77
CA GLY A 67 -33.25 18.62 -8.95
C GLY A 67 -33.63 18.62 -7.48
N GLN A 68 -32.61 18.86 -6.71
CA GLN A 68 -32.50 19.43 -5.36
C GLN A 68 -32.12 18.46 -4.23
N LYS A 69 -30.97 18.84 -3.66
CA LYS A 69 -30.36 18.30 -2.44
C LYS A 69 -31.25 18.61 -1.24
N PRO A 70 -31.51 17.66 -0.36
CA PRO A 70 -32.00 17.98 0.98
C PRO A 70 -30.91 17.74 2.04
N ASP A 71 -30.70 18.74 2.88
CA ASP A 71 -30.17 18.56 4.24
C ASP A 71 -31.15 17.71 5.04
N GLY A 72 -30.67 16.67 5.68
CA GLY A 72 -31.53 15.87 6.55
C GLY A 72 -30.83 14.62 7.06
N THR A 73 -30.73 14.56 8.37
CA THR A 73 -30.37 13.40 9.20
C THR A 73 -31.01 12.08 8.73
N PRO A 74 -30.27 10.96 8.65
CA PRO A 74 -30.84 9.68 8.26
C PRO A 74 -31.73 9.09 9.36
N PRO A 75 -32.86 8.44 9.00
CA PRO A 75 -33.68 7.75 9.97
C PRO A 75 -33.13 6.38 10.36
N ALA A 76 -33.27 6.03 11.64
CA ALA A 76 -32.96 4.72 12.18
C ALA A 76 -33.99 3.66 11.71
N GLY A 77 -33.52 2.47 11.40
CA GLY A 77 -34.32 1.25 11.32
C GLY A 77 -34.22 0.47 10.03
N GLY A 78 -33.53 -0.66 10.07
CA GLY A 78 -33.64 -1.77 9.10
C GLY A 78 -33.55 -3.11 9.84
N PRO A 79 -34.23 -4.18 9.34
CA PRO A 79 -34.51 -5.37 10.13
C PRO A 79 -33.34 -6.35 10.25
N ASP A 80 -33.33 -7.05 11.38
CA ASP A 80 -32.36 -8.05 11.81
C ASP A 80 -32.20 -9.23 10.85
N GLY A 81 -30.97 -9.59 10.57
CA GLY A 81 -30.58 -10.83 9.91
C GLY A 81 -29.23 -11.31 10.42
N GLN A 82 -29.23 -12.32 11.31
CA GLN A 82 -28.05 -12.99 11.83
C GLN A 82 -27.32 -13.80 10.76
N GLY A 83 -26.01 -13.66 10.69
CA GLY A 83 -25.11 -14.53 9.94
C GLY A 83 -23.65 -14.13 10.20
N ASP A 84 -23.00 -14.82 11.13
CA ASP A 84 -21.58 -14.65 11.41
C ASP A 84 -20.72 -15.16 10.25
N ALA A 85 -19.99 -14.27 9.58
CA ALA A 85 -18.96 -14.61 8.60
C ALA A 85 -17.58 -14.37 9.20
N PRO A 86 -16.65 -15.37 9.24
CA PRO A 86 -15.28 -15.15 9.64
C PRO A 86 -14.51 -14.45 8.50
N GLY A 87 -13.97 -13.26 8.78
CA GLY A 87 -13.04 -12.54 7.89
C GLY A 87 -13.57 -11.31 7.18
N GLY A 88 -14.85 -10.90 7.39
CA GLY A 88 -15.30 -9.55 7.10
C GLY A 88 -15.09 -8.64 8.30
N ALA A 89 -14.98 -7.34 8.09
CA ALA A 89 -15.09 -6.38 9.18
C ALA A 89 -16.36 -6.70 10.00
N PRO A 90 -16.33 -6.67 11.34
CA PRO A 90 -17.49 -7.06 12.15
C PRO A 90 -18.72 -6.24 11.73
N GLY A 91 -19.73 -6.92 11.20
CA GLY A 91 -20.95 -6.31 10.70
C GLY A 91 -21.69 -5.53 11.79
N GLY A 92 -22.16 -4.38 11.41
CA GLY A 92 -23.05 -3.44 12.04
C GLY A 92 -23.78 -3.85 13.31
N ARG A 93 -23.13 -3.67 14.47
CA ARG A 93 -23.86 -3.32 15.69
C ARG A 93 -23.90 -1.80 15.74
N SER A 94 -25.09 -1.22 15.83
CA SER A 94 -25.29 0.19 16.12
C SER A 94 -24.51 0.55 17.38
N SER A 95 -23.29 1.08 17.23
CA SER A 95 -22.52 1.61 18.33
C SER A 95 -23.18 2.93 18.70
N SER A 96 -23.84 3.00 19.84
CA SER A 96 -24.07 4.28 20.52
C SER A 96 -22.70 4.90 20.72
N GLY A 97 -22.42 6.08 20.14
CA GLY A 97 -21.11 6.71 20.17
C GLY A 97 -20.47 6.72 21.57
N VAL A 98 -19.15 6.71 21.61
CA VAL A 98 -18.39 6.73 22.87
C VAL A 98 -18.47 8.13 23.47
N SER A 99 -19.04 8.21 24.68
CA SER A 99 -19.22 9.49 25.42
C SER A 99 -17.99 9.87 26.28
N SER A 100 -17.15 8.91 26.63
CA SER A 100 -15.94 9.11 27.45
C SER A 100 -14.89 8.05 27.18
N TYR A 101 -13.65 8.33 27.51
CA TYR A 101 -12.52 7.42 27.37
C TYR A 101 -11.82 7.23 28.72
N ASP A 102 -11.67 5.99 29.13
CA ASP A 102 -10.79 5.64 30.25
C ASP A 102 -9.33 5.68 29.80
N SER A 103 -8.47 6.29 30.61
CA SER A 103 -7.06 6.39 30.29
C SER A 103 -6.16 6.51 31.51
N VAL A 104 -5.00 5.85 31.48
CA VAL A 104 -3.97 6.01 32.52
C VAL A 104 -3.45 7.45 32.55
N LYS A 105 -3.22 8.03 31.38
CA LYS A 105 -2.72 9.38 31.23
C LYS A 105 -3.64 10.20 30.33
N SER A 106 -4.56 10.96 30.94
CA SER A 106 -5.34 11.98 30.23
C SER A 106 -4.51 13.26 30.10
N ILE A 107 -4.44 13.81 28.89
CA ILE A 107 -3.72 15.06 28.55
C ILE A 107 -4.72 16.04 27.97
N THR A 108 -5.16 16.99 28.79
CA THR A 108 -6.15 18.04 28.45
C THR A 108 -5.53 19.43 28.42
N SER A 109 -4.23 19.57 28.64
CA SER A 109 -3.44 20.80 28.53
C SER A 109 -2.06 20.50 27.96
N ASP A 110 -1.39 21.49 27.40
CA ASP A 110 -0.08 21.35 26.77
C ASP A 110 0.91 20.63 27.70
N THR A 111 1.41 19.48 27.25
CA THR A 111 2.21 18.57 28.08
C THR A 111 3.38 18.01 27.27
N THR A 112 4.55 17.88 27.91
CA THR A 112 5.69 17.17 27.35
C THR A 112 6.04 16.00 28.26
N LEU A 113 6.11 14.79 27.68
CA LEU A 113 6.65 13.58 28.30
C LEU A 113 7.92 13.18 27.56
N SER A 114 8.99 12.96 28.31
CA SER A 114 10.27 12.54 27.72
C SER A 114 10.84 11.36 28.50
N ASP A 115 11.37 10.37 27.78
CA ASP A 115 12.06 9.20 28.36
C ASP A 115 11.23 8.49 29.48
N THR A 116 9.90 8.47 29.31
CA THR A 116 8.91 8.01 30.29
C THR A 116 8.25 6.71 29.83
N THR A 117 7.88 5.86 30.77
CA THR A 117 7.05 4.68 30.54
C THR A 117 5.63 4.94 31.02
N VAL A 118 4.64 4.62 30.17
CA VAL A 118 3.21 4.60 30.51
C VAL A 118 2.67 3.20 30.26
N SER A 119 2.09 2.59 31.28
CA SER A 119 1.53 1.24 31.23
C SER A 119 0.05 1.26 31.55
N SER A 120 -0.77 0.61 30.72
CA SER A 120 -2.21 0.44 30.90
C SER A 120 -2.55 -1.04 30.94
N THR A 121 -3.39 -1.43 31.89
CA THR A 121 -3.86 -2.81 32.09
C THR A 121 -5.37 -2.92 32.26
N GLY A 122 -6.08 -1.79 32.29
CA GLY A 122 -7.53 -1.76 32.45
C GLY A 122 -8.27 -2.31 31.24
N LYS A 123 -9.52 -2.73 31.44
CA LYS A 123 -10.41 -3.11 30.33
C LYS A 123 -10.70 -1.89 29.47
N ASP A 124 -10.52 -2.02 28.15
CA ASP A 124 -10.84 -0.99 27.16
C ASP A 124 -10.23 0.41 27.45
N GLU A 125 -9.15 0.45 28.26
CA GLU A 125 -8.47 1.64 28.73
C GLU A 125 -7.37 2.09 27.76
N ASN A 126 -7.31 3.36 27.42
CA ASN A 126 -6.19 3.94 26.67
C ASN A 126 -4.97 4.15 27.59
N ALA A 127 -3.74 3.95 27.12
CA ALA A 127 -2.59 4.29 27.94
C ALA A 127 -2.39 5.82 27.99
N ILE A 128 -2.54 6.49 26.85
CA ILE A 128 -2.49 7.98 26.74
C ILE A 128 -3.68 8.44 25.90
N HIS A 129 -4.46 9.37 26.44
CA HIS A 129 -5.53 10.05 25.71
C HIS A 129 -5.28 11.56 25.68
N VAL A 130 -5.24 12.14 24.47
CA VAL A 130 -5.05 13.59 24.25
C VAL A 130 -6.34 14.19 23.75
N SER A 131 -6.88 15.18 24.48
CA SER A 131 -8.15 15.81 24.20
C SER A 131 -8.17 17.31 24.59
N GLY A 132 -9.31 17.98 24.44
CA GLY A 132 -9.50 19.37 24.89
C GLY A 132 -8.58 20.38 24.21
N GLY A 133 -8.14 20.13 22.98
CA GLY A 133 -7.25 21.01 22.23
C GLY A 133 -5.78 20.99 22.66
N ALA A 134 -5.39 20.11 23.58
CA ALA A 134 -4.02 20.02 24.12
C ALA A 134 -2.98 19.66 23.05
N LYS A 135 -1.74 20.12 23.26
CA LYS A 135 -0.53 19.76 22.50
C LYS A 135 0.35 18.83 23.32
N ALA A 136 0.32 17.55 23.02
CA ALA A 136 1.13 16.54 23.68
C ALA A 136 2.44 16.32 22.89
N ASN A 137 3.59 16.54 23.53
CA ASN A 137 4.90 16.20 22.97
C ASN A 137 5.43 14.95 23.68
N LEU A 138 5.49 13.83 22.98
CA LEU A 138 5.89 12.52 23.49
C LEU A 138 7.26 12.14 22.89
N ASN A 139 8.33 12.34 23.67
CA ASN A 139 9.70 12.15 23.22
C ASN A 139 10.28 10.87 23.83
N ASN A 140 10.62 9.88 23.00
CA ASN A 140 11.19 8.62 23.43
C ASN A 140 10.36 7.93 24.55
N VAL A 141 9.03 8.01 24.44
CA VAL A 141 8.12 7.41 25.42
C VAL A 141 7.96 5.92 25.10
N THR A 142 7.99 5.09 26.16
CA THR A 142 7.62 3.68 26.07
C THR A 142 6.16 3.53 26.52
N VAL A 143 5.29 3.02 25.64
CA VAL A 143 3.90 2.74 25.98
C VAL A 143 3.67 1.24 25.94
N THR A 144 3.09 0.69 27.02
CA THR A 144 2.70 -0.71 27.11
C THR A 144 1.22 -0.80 27.44
N ARG A 145 0.46 -1.46 26.58
CA ARG A 145 -0.98 -1.70 26.76
C ARG A 145 -1.23 -3.20 26.81
N ASN A 146 -1.53 -3.75 27.98
CA ASN A 146 -1.80 -5.17 28.18
C ASN A 146 -3.15 -5.36 28.87
N SER A 147 -4.06 -6.11 28.25
CA SER A 147 -5.36 -6.42 28.87
C SER A 147 -5.93 -7.69 28.25
N SER A 148 -6.18 -8.68 29.08
CA SER A 148 -6.80 -9.95 28.68
C SER A 148 -8.32 -9.88 28.59
N ASN A 149 -8.94 -8.79 29.03
CA ASN A 149 -10.39 -8.63 29.10
C ASN A 149 -10.91 -7.43 28.27
N SER A 150 -10.06 -6.81 27.46
CA SER A 150 -10.51 -5.80 26.51
C SER A 150 -11.40 -6.42 25.44
N THR A 151 -12.44 -5.69 25.03
CA THR A 151 -13.48 -6.20 24.15
C THR A 151 -13.13 -6.09 22.67
N GLY A 152 -12.34 -5.10 22.27
CA GLY A 152 -12.09 -4.83 20.85
C GLY A 152 -13.36 -4.42 20.11
N GLY A 153 -13.47 -4.80 18.84
CA GLY A 153 -14.65 -4.57 18.01
C GLY A 153 -14.87 -3.10 17.62
N ASP A 154 -16.13 -2.73 17.37
CA ASP A 154 -16.53 -1.45 16.78
C ASP A 154 -16.06 -0.22 17.59
N ASN A 155 -16.20 -0.23 18.91
CA ASN A 155 -15.76 0.89 19.73
C ASN A 155 -14.25 1.15 19.63
N SER A 156 -13.46 0.09 19.52
CA SER A 156 -12.02 0.20 19.31
C SER A 156 -11.69 0.64 17.88
N SER A 157 -12.36 0.07 16.88
CA SER A 157 -12.12 0.36 15.46
C SER A 157 -12.58 1.76 15.06
N PHE A 158 -13.77 2.18 15.51
CA PHE A 158 -14.40 3.42 15.05
C PHE A 158 -14.06 4.65 15.91
N TYR A 159 -13.74 4.44 17.20
CA TYR A 159 -13.53 5.54 18.15
C TYR A 159 -12.17 5.49 18.86
N GLY A 160 -11.38 4.42 18.73
CA GLY A 160 -10.07 4.29 19.33
C GLY A 160 -10.07 3.92 20.82
N VAL A 161 -11.17 3.33 21.31
CA VAL A 161 -11.25 2.80 22.68
C VAL A 161 -10.19 1.69 22.85
N GLY A 162 -9.38 1.78 23.91
CA GLY A 162 -8.34 0.81 24.20
C GLY A 162 -7.03 0.98 23.41
N ALA A 163 -6.93 1.96 22.52
CA ALA A 163 -5.67 2.26 21.82
C ALA A 163 -4.57 2.67 22.80
N ALA A 164 -3.31 2.36 22.49
CA ALA A 164 -2.19 2.76 23.33
C ALA A 164 -2.05 4.28 23.40
N ILE A 165 -2.11 4.97 22.26
CA ILE A 165 -2.14 6.44 22.22
C ILE A 165 -3.31 6.87 21.35
N LEU A 166 -4.27 7.56 21.95
CA LEU A 166 -5.45 8.13 21.30
C LEU A 166 -5.39 9.65 21.30
N THR A 167 -5.66 10.28 20.16
CA THR A 167 -5.83 11.72 20.04
C THR A 167 -7.20 12.01 19.45
N THR A 168 -8.12 12.58 20.24
CA THR A 168 -9.50 12.89 19.80
C THR A 168 -9.67 14.35 19.43
N GLU A 169 -9.07 15.26 20.22
CA GLU A 169 -9.06 16.70 20.02
C GLU A 169 -7.69 17.23 20.43
N GLY A 170 -7.08 18.03 19.59
CA GLY A 170 -5.75 18.56 19.86
C GLY A 170 -4.67 17.90 19.00
N THR A 171 -3.44 17.92 19.46
CA THR A 171 -2.28 17.50 18.66
C THR A 171 -1.32 16.65 19.47
N SER A 172 -1.00 15.47 18.98
CA SER A 172 0.08 14.62 19.50
C SER A 172 1.30 14.70 18.59
N THR A 173 2.48 14.97 19.14
CA THR A 173 3.78 14.87 18.45
C THR A 173 4.60 13.78 19.13
N ILE A 174 4.72 12.63 18.46
CA ILE A 174 5.40 11.44 18.96
C ILE A 174 6.73 11.29 18.22
N ASN A 175 7.84 11.28 18.94
CA ASN A 175 9.16 11.16 18.32
C ASN A 175 10.03 10.12 19.05
N GLY A 176 10.32 9.01 18.38
CA GLY A 176 11.04 7.89 18.97
C GLY A 176 10.19 7.08 19.93
N GLY A 177 10.86 6.23 20.73
CA GLY A 177 10.22 5.37 21.70
C GLY A 177 9.64 4.08 21.12
N LYS A 178 8.86 3.38 21.96
CA LYS A 178 8.25 2.09 21.63
C LYS A 178 6.80 2.04 22.10
N ILE A 179 5.94 1.43 21.30
CA ILE A 179 4.54 1.18 21.64
C ILE A 179 4.28 -0.30 21.47
N ASN A 180 3.91 -0.98 22.55
CA ASN A 180 3.60 -2.41 22.56
C ASN A 180 2.18 -2.62 23.07
N THR A 181 1.36 -3.36 22.34
CA THR A 181 0.02 -3.69 22.78
C THR A 181 -0.22 -5.20 22.74
N ASP A 182 -0.88 -5.69 23.78
CA ASP A 182 -1.37 -7.05 23.92
C ASP A 182 -2.78 -6.95 24.54
N ALA A 183 -3.71 -6.43 23.78
CA ALA A 183 -5.10 -6.23 24.16
C ALA A 183 -5.96 -6.18 22.90
N ALA A 184 -7.13 -6.80 22.89
CA ALA A 184 -8.07 -6.69 21.79
C ALA A 184 -8.46 -5.22 21.58
N GLY A 185 -8.47 -4.75 20.32
CA GLY A 185 -8.69 -3.34 19.99
C GLY A 185 -7.56 -2.39 20.39
N GLY A 186 -6.44 -2.91 20.88
CA GLY A 186 -5.28 -2.13 21.32
C GLY A 186 -4.46 -1.55 20.17
N ALA A 187 -5.04 -0.67 19.37
CA ALA A 187 -4.30 0.00 18.30
C ALA A 187 -3.08 0.76 18.85
N GLY A 188 -2.00 0.83 18.07
CA GLY A 188 -0.76 1.49 18.51
C GLY A 188 -0.93 3.00 18.66
N VAL A 189 -1.30 3.67 17.58
CA VAL A 189 -1.55 5.14 17.55
C VAL A 189 -2.84 5.39 16.79
N PHE A 190 -3.75 6.12 17.40
CA PHE A 190 -5.07 6.40 16.85
C PHE A 190 -5.38 7.90 16.85
N SER A 191 -5.83 8.44 15.71
CA SER A 191 -6.37 9.80 15.61
C SER A 191 -7.84 9.73 15.25
N TYR A 192 -8.68 10.34 16.06
CA TYR A 192 -10.13 10.37 15.90
C TYR A 192 -10.66 11.82 15.87
N GLY A 193 -11.72 12.06 15.13
CA GLY A 193 -12.40 13.36 15.09
C GLY A 193 -11.49 14.49 14.62
N THR A 194 -11.33 15.53 15.41
CA THR A 194 -10.42 16.65 15.11
C THR A 194 -8.99 16.42 15.55
N GLY A 195 -8.66 15.22 16.05
CA GLY A 195 -7.33 14.86 16.52
C GLY A 195 -6.30 14.82 15.40
N VAL A 196 -5.13 15.40 15.65
CA VAL A 196 -4.00 15.41 14.72
C VAL A 196 -2.79 14.76 15.38
N THR A 197 -2.23 13.73 14.75
CA THR A 197 -1.03 13.07 15.24
C THR A 197 0.12 13.18 14.25
N TYR A 198 1.27 13.60 14.74
CA TYR A 198 2.57 13.54 14.08
C TYR A 198 3.42 12.47 14.76
N VAL A 199 3.75 11.40 14.07
CA VAL A 199 4.53 10.30 14.66
C VAL A 199 5.77 9.99 13.84
N SER A 200 6.93 9.85 14.49
CA SER A 200 8.20 9.67 13.80
C SER A 200 9.18 8.78 14.56
N ASN A 201 9.97 7.99 13.81
CA ASN A 201 11.06 7.15 14.34
C ASN A 201 10.63 6.21 15.49
N THR A 202 9.35 5.83 15.55
CA THR A 202 8.73 5.03 16.60
C THR A 202 8.61 3.58 16.16
N THR A 203 8.81 2.64 17.08
CA THR A 203 8.54 1.22 16.87
C THR A 203 7.19 0.87 17.51
N ILE A 204 6.29 0.25 16.73
CA ILE A 204 4.95 -0.14 17.16
C ILE A 204 4.79 -1.64 16.95
N SER A 205 4.34 -2.36 17.97
CA SER A 205 4.00 -3.79 17.89
C SER A 205 2.67 -4.04 18.56
N THR A 206 1.73 -4.64 17.81
CA THR A 206 0.41 -5.03 18.34
C THR A 206 0.20 -6.53 18.16
N LYS A 207 -0.55 -7.19 19.07
CA LYS A 207 -0.68 -8.64 19.06
C LYS A 207 -2.09 -9.16 18.85
N GLN A 208 -3.07 -8.56 19.50
CA GLN A 208 -4.44 -9.06 19.53
C GLN A 208 -5.28 -8.56 18.35
N ASP A 209 -6.46 -9.13 18.17
CA ASP A 209 -7.38 -8.80 17.10
C ASP A 209 -7.85 -7.34 17.17
N THR A 210 -8.22 -6.79 16.03
CA THR A 210 -8.64 -5.39 15.84
C THR A 210 -7.62 -4.33 16.28
N SER A 211 -6.38 -4.74 16.53
CA SER A 211 -5.29 -3.90 17.04
C SER A 211 -4.41 -3.39 15.90
N GLY A 212 -4.89 -2.38 15.14
CA GLY A 212 -4.12 -1.76 14.05
C GLY A 212 -2.82 -1.10 14.53
N GLY A 213 -1.89 -0.88 13.59
CA GLY A 213 -0.61 -0.23 13.90
C GLY A 213 -0.75 1.28 14.08
N ILE A 214 -1.02 2.00 13.00
CA ILE A 214 -1.43 3.41 12.96
C ILE A 214 -2.82 3.51 12.36
N HIS A 215 -3.69 4.36 12.96
CA HIS A 215 -5.10 4.31 12.69
C HIS A 215 -5.74 5.71 12.66
N VAL A 216 -6.68 5.94 11.75
CA VAL A 216 -7.55 7.13 11.72
C VAL A 216 -9.01 6.70 11.56
N ALA A 217 -9.93 7.42 12.20
CA ALA A 217 -11.37 7.29 12.01
C ALA A 217 -12.08 8.61 12.36
N GLY A 218 -13.34 8.75 11.95
CA GLY A 218 -14.17 9.91 12.28
C GLY A 218 -13.58 11.25 11.82
N GLY A 219 -12.79 11.27 10.74
CA GLY A 219 -12.14 12.49 10.23
C GLY A 219 -10.74 12.76 10.78
N GLY A 220 -10.19 11.91 11.66
CA GLY A 220 -8.86 12.07 12.26
C GLY A 220 -7.73 12.23 11.25
N THR A 221 -6.65 12.88 11.67
CA THR A 221 -5.49 13.11 10.78
C THR A 221 -4.20 12.56 11.39
N LEU A 222 -3.41 11.81 10.61
CA LEU A 222 -2.16 11.23 11.05
C LEU A 222 -1.04 11.41 10.00
N TYR A 223 0.10 11.90 10.45
CA TYR A 223 1.32 12.05 9.66
C TYR A 223 2.43 11.20 10.25
N ALA A 224 3.04 10.31 9.45
CA ALA A 224 4.04 9.35 9.92
C ALA A 224 5.35 9.45 9.16
N TRP A 225 6.49 9.34 9.87
CA TRP A 225 7.83 9.31 9.26
C TRP A 225 8.68 8.19 9.85
N ALA A 226 9.16 7.30 8.97
CA ALA A 226 10.16 6.28 9.29
C ALA A 226 9.79 5.42 10.51
N LEU A 227 8.56 4.93 10.58
CA LEU A 227 8.09 4.00 11.61
C LEU A 227 8.57 2.58 11.32
N ASN A 228 8.58 1.75 12.37
CA ASN A 228 8.68 0.30 12.26
C ASN A 228 7.46 -0.31 12.93
N VAL A 229 6.50 -0.79 12.14
CA VAL A 229 5.20 -1.28 12.61
C VAL A 229 5.08 -2.76 12.32
N ALA A 230 4.65 -3.55 13.31
CA ALA A 230 4.28 -4.94 13.17
C ALA A 230 2.97 -5.23 13.91
N THR A 231 1.97 -5.76 13.20
CA THR A 231 0.70 -6.20 13.76
C THR A 231 0.54 -7.71 13.59
N ASN A 232 -0.11 -8.40 14.53
CA ASN A 232 -0.20 -9.86 14.51
C ASN A 232 -1.63 -10.40 14.65
N GLY A 233 -2.59 -9.60 15.10
CA GLY A 233 -3.98 -10.02 15.25
C GLY A 233 -4.74 -10.09 13.94
N GLN A 234 -5.88 -10.72 13.96
CA GLN A 234 -6.88 -10.68 12.88
C GLN A 234 -7.50 -9.28 12.81
N SER A 235 -7.88 -8.84 11.60
CA SER A 235 -8.44 -7.49 11.37
C SER A 235 -7.58 -6.37 11.98
N ALA A 236 -6.25 -6.52 11.91
CA ALA A 236 -5.26 -5.63 12.52
C ALA A 236 -4.27 -5.09 11.49
N ALA A 237 -4.77 -4.39 10.46
CA ALA A 237 -3.94 -3.81 9.43
C ALA A 237 -2.85 -2.89 10.01
N ALA A 238 -1.64 -2.90 9.43
CA ALA A 238 -0.53 -2.08 9.89
C ALA A 238 -0.78 -0.59 9.70
N ILE A 239 -1.46 -0.22 8.61
CA ILE A 239 -2.03 1.11 8.34
C ILE A 239 -3.53 0.91 8.17
N ARG A 240 -4.32 1.53 9.04
CA ARG A 240 -5.76 1.29 9.09
C ARG A 240 -6.56 2.58 9.16
N SER A 241 -7.70 2.60 8.51
CA SER A 241 -8.75 3.58 8.76
C SER A 241 -10.09 2.89 8.90
N ASP A 242 -11.04 3.53 9.59
CA ASP A 242 -12.38 3.01 9.79
C ASP A 242 -13.42 4.12 9.66
N ARG A 243 -14.67 3.81 10.01
CA ARG A 243 -15.88 4.62 9.83
C ARG A 243 -15.65 6.13 10.05
N GLY A 244 -16.15 6.93 9.11
CA GLY A 244 -15.97 8.37 9.10
C GLY A 244 -14.62 8.83 8.55
N GLY A 245 -13.77 7.88 8.11
CA GLY A 245 -12.54 8.14 7.37
C GLY A 245 -11.54 9.04 8.08
N GLY A 246 -10.83 9.80 7.28
CA GLY A 246 -9.82 10.76 7.73
C GLY A 246 -8.71 10.94 6.72
N LYS A 247 -7.54 11.34 7.19
CA LYS A 247 -6.36 11.54 6.35
C LYS A 247 -5.12 10.91 6.95
N MET A 248 -4.37 10.17 6.15
CA MET A 248 -3.10 9.63 6.58
C MET A 248 -2.00 9.88 5.55
N VAL A 249 -0.84 10.37 5.99
CA VAL A 249 0.32 10.57 5.13
C VAL A 249 1.54 9.90 5.75
N VAL A 250 2.11 8.94 5.04
CA VAL A 250 3.23 8.11 5.51
C VAL A 250 4.46 8.35 4.63
N ASN A 251 5.59 8.67 5.23
CA ASN A 251 6.84 8.91 4.51
C ASN A 251 7.99 8.04 5.04
N GLY A 252 8.25 6.94 4.37
CA GLY A 252 9.25 5.94 4.75
C GLY A 252 8.79 5.05 5.91
N GLY A 253 9.60 4.07 6.23
CA GLY A 253 9.34 3.10 7.29
C GLY A 253 9.03 1.70 6.76
N THR A 254 8.78 0.78 7.69
CA THR A 254 8.40 -0.61 7.43
C THR A 254 7.11 -0.92 8.18
N TYR A 255 6.14 -1.49 7.49
CA TYR A 255 4.83 -1.81 8.01
C TYR A 255 4.49 -3.25 7.64
N THR A 256 4.30 -4.09 8.62
CA THR A 256 4.05 -5.53 8.43
C THR A 256 2.79 -5.95 9.17
N SER A 257 1.87 -6.56 8.47
CA SER A 257 0.70 -7.24 9.02
C SER A 257 0.91 -8.75 8.91
N ASN A 258 0.69 -9.48 10.01
CA ASN A 258 0.88 -10.92 10.07
C ASN A 258 -0.43 -11.70 10.22
N GLY A 259 -1.52 -11.06 10.63
CA GLY A 259 -2.81 -11.69 10.87
C GLY A 259 -3.62 -11.94 9.60
N VAL A 260 -4.52 -12.90 9.67
CA VAL A 260 -5.54 -13.15 8.64
C VAL A 260 -6.50 -11.96 8.57
N GLY A 261 -6.96 -11.58 7.37
CA GLY A 261 -7.84 -10.42 7.18
C GLY A 261 -7.21 -9.10 7.65
N SER A 262 -5.87 -9.04 7.62
CA SER A 262 -5.09 -7.87 8.05
C SER A 262 -4.22 -7.38 6.89
N PRO A 263 -4.78 -6.61 5.94
CA PRO A 263 -4.01 -6.06 4.84
C PRO A 263 -2.88 -5.15 5.35
N ALA A 264 -1.89 -4.87 4.51
CA ALA A 264 -0.88 -3.88 4.85
C ALA A 264 -1.50 -2.48 5.01
N ILE A 265 -2.51 -2.17 4.16
CA ILE A 265 -3.38 -0.99 4.30
C ILE A 265 -4.85 -1.38 4.11
N TYR A 266 -5.68 -1.07 5.09
CA TYR A 266 -7.14 -1.03 4.98
C TYR A 266 -7.62 0.42 4.95
N SER A 267 -8.35 0.83 3.91
CA SER A 267 -8.72 2.22 3.71
C SER A 267 -10.22 2.46 3.58
N THR A 268 -10.71 3.29 4.50
CA THR A 268 -11.93 4.10 4.42
C THR A 268 -11.57 5.60 4.51
N ALA A 269 -10.40 6.01 4.01
CA ALA A 269 -9.83 7.36 4.16
C ALA A 269 -9.01 7.76 2.92
N ASP A 270 -8.46 8.99 2.92
CA ASP A 270 -7.43 9.44 1.96
C ASP A 270 -6.03 9.13 2.54
N ILE A 271 -5.36 8.11 1.97
CA ILE A 271 -4.07 7.62 2.45
C ILE A 271 -3.01 7.79 1.37
N ALA A 272 -1.94 8.51 1.68
CA ALA A 272 -0.78 8.66 0.82
C ALA A 272 0.48 8.07 1.48
N VAL A 273 1.20 7.21 0.76
CA VAL A 273 2.42 6.55 1.26
C VAL A 273 3.58 6.76 0.30
N ASN A 274 4.72 7.18 0.82
CA ASN A 274 5.92 7.44 0.04
C ASN A 274 7.13 6.70 0.61
N LYS A 275 7.83 5.92 -0.24
CA LYS A 275 9.14 5.27 0.08
C LYS A 275 9.10 4.35 1.30
N ALA A 276 7.99 3.67 1.49
CA ALA A 276 7.80 2.68 2.56
C ALA A 276 7.99 1.25 2.05
N ILE A 277 8.06 0.31 2.99
CA ILE A 277 7.99 -1.13 2.75
C ILE A 277 6.74 -1.63 3.47
N LEU A 278 5.79 -2.14 2.71
CA LEU A 278 4.49 -2.62 3.17
C LEU A 278 4.37 -4.11 2.89
N THR A 279 4.01 -4.90 3.89
CA THR A 279 3.89 -6.36 3.76
C THR A 279 2.68 -6.87 4.53
N ALA A 280 1.82 -7.63 3.86
CA ALA A 280 0.80 -8.47 4.48
C ALA A 280 1.22 -9.93 4.29
N ASN A 281 1.40 -10.66 5.41
CA ASN A 281 1.91 -12.04 5.39
C ASN A 281 0.80 -13.10 5.33
N ALA A 282 -0.43 -12.76 5.67
CA ALA A 282 -1.58 -13.66 5.67
C ALA A 282 -2.87 -12.97 5.19
N SER A 283 -2.73 -11.96 4.34
CA SER A 283 -3.84 -11.18 3.79
C SER A 283 -3.45 -10.56 2.46
N GLU A 284 -4.42 -9.97 1.78
CA GLU A 284 -4.20 -9.07 0.64
C GLU A 284 -3.31 -7.89 1.05
N ALA A 285 -2.64 -7.29 0.08
CA ALA A 285 -1.80 -6.13 0.35
C ALA A 285 -2.63 -4.88 0.67
N ILE A 286 -3.71 -4.68 -0.07
CA ILE A 286 -4.56 -3.48 -0.03
C ILE A 286 -6.03 -3.86 -0.07
N CYS A 287 -6.80 -3.17 0.77
CA CYS A 287 -8.25 -3.17 0.75
C CYS A 287 -8.76 -1.71 0.76
N ILE A 288 -9.53 -1.30 -0.26
CA ILE A 288 -10.16 0.03 -0.35
C ILE A 288 -11.66 -0.14 -0.43
N GLU A 289 -12.37 0.50 0.49
CA GLU A 289 -13.82 0.43 0.56
C GLU A 289 -14.47 1.76 0.20
N GLY A 290 -15.35 1.75 -0.79
CA GLY A 290 -16.18 2.89 -1.20
C GLY A 290 -15.39 4.12 -1.66
N LEU A 291 -15.94 5.31 -1.40
CA LEU A 291 -15.40 6.62 -1.81
C LEU A 291 -14.11 6.96 -1.03
N ASN A 292 -13.06 6.18 -1.23
CA ASN A 292 -11.78 6.36 -0.52
C ASN A 292 -10.59 6.17 -1.45
N SER A 293 -9.39 6.53 -0.97
CA SER A 293 -8.21 6.56 -1.84
C SER A 293 -6.94 6.08 -1.17
N ILE A 294 -6.10 5.38 -1.96
CA ILE A 294 -4.72 5.06 -1.62
C ILE A 294 -3.80 5.52 -2.75
N HIS A 295 -2.79 6.31 -2.38
CA HIS A 295 -1.77 6.83 -3.29
C HIS A 295 -0.38 6.39 -2.85
N LEU A 296 0.31 5.58 -3.65
CA LEU A 296 1.63 5.03 -3.33
C LEU A 296 2.71 5.61 -4.25
N TYR A 297 3.82 6.06 -3.66
CA TYR A 297 4.95 6.66 -4.38
C TYR A 297 6.26 5.97 -4.01
N ASP A 298 7.00 5.44 -4.98
CA ASP A 298 8.29 4.73 -4.76
C ASP A 298 8.23 3.70 -3.62
N THR A 299 7.08 3.06 -3.38
CA THR A 299 6.76 2.16 -2.26
C THR A 299 6.89 0.70 -2.69
N ALA A 300 7.40 -0.16 -1.81
CA ALA A 300 7.39 -1.61 -2.01
C ALA A 300 6.20 -2.22 -1.28
N LEU A 301 5.31 -2.90 -2.01
CA LEU A 301 4.08 -3.48 -1.50
C LEU A 301 4.04 -4.98 -1.80
N THR A 302 3.74 -5.79 -0.79
CA THR A 302 3.62 -7.26 -0.91
C THR A 302 2.41 -7.76 -0.14
N GLY A 303 1.60 -8.60 -0.78
CA GLY A 303 0.50 -9.34 -0.13
C GLY A 303 0.67 -10.85 -0.28
N ASN A 304 0.02 -11.60 0.61
CA ASN A 304 0.01 -13.05 0.67
C ASN A 304 -1.33 -13.54 1.22
N MET A 305 -2.40 -13.23 0.50
CA MET A 305 -3.76 -13.67 0.88
C MET A 305 -3.86 -15.18 0.76
N GLY A 306 -4.42 -15.84 1.76
CA GLY A 306 -4.79 -17.26 1.67
C GLY A 306 -6.08 -17.44 0.87
N ASP A 307 -6.26 -18.64 0.32
CA ASP A 307 -7.52 -19.00 -0.32
C ASP A 307 -8.62 -19.14 0.73
N ASP A 308 -9.80 -18.64 0.41
CA ASP A 308 -10.98 -18.70 1.27
C ASP A 308 -12.21 -19.04 0.45
N SER A 309 -12.92 -20.06 0.84
CA SER A 309 -14.14 -20.55 0.14
C SER A 309 -15.29 -19.55 0.12
N GLN A 310 -15.27 -18.52 0.96
CA GLN A 310 -16.24 -17.42 0.94
C GLN A 310 -15.91 -16.35 -0.12
N ASN A 311 -14.76 -16.46 -0.77
CA ASN A 311 -14.34 -15.55 -1.82
C ASN A 311 -14.52 -16.18 -3.20
N ASP A 312 -14.94 -15.40 -4.17
CA ASP A 312 -15.05 -15.85 -5.57
C ASP A 312 -13.66 -16.03 -6.22
N CYS A 313 -12.63 -15.38 -5.68
CA CYS A 313 -11.24 -15.48 -6.11
C CYS A 313 -10.30 -15.00 -4.99
N THR A 314 -9.01 -15.25 -5.16
CA THR A 314 -7.94 -14.71 -4.30
C THR A 314 -7.28 -13.53 -4.99
N TRP A 315 -7.04 -12.43 -4.27
CA TRP A 315 -6.55 -11.16 -4.83
C TRP A 315 -5.41 -10.56 -4.00
N ASN A 316 -4.69 -9.62 -4.59
CA ASN A 316 -3.65 -8.85 -3.89
C ASN A 316 -4.09 -7.43 -3.53
N VAL A 317 -4.89 -6.81 -4.38
CA VAL A 317 -5.48 -5.47 -4.17
C VAL A 317 -6.96 -5.55 -4.50
N ILE A 318 -7.83 -5.16 -3.55
CA ILE A 318 -9.28 -5.08 -3.77
C ILE A 318 -9.80 -3.66 -3.64
N LEU A 319 -10.72 -3.30 -4.55
CA LEU A 319 -11.56 -2.11 -4.50
C LEU A 319 -13.01 -2.57 -4.50
N TYR A 320 -13.77 -2.23 -3.46
CA TYR A 320 -15.12 -2.77 -3.30
C TYR A 320 -16.01 -1.88 -2.43
N GLN A 321 -17.29 -2.19 -2.40
CA GLN A 321 -18.25 -1.62 -1.45
C GLN A 321 -18.89 -2.76 -0.65
N SER A 322 -18.72 -2.75 0.68
CA SER A 322 -19.22 -3.83 1.54
C SER A 322 -20.71 -3.73 1.86
N MET A 323 -21.31 -2.56 1.73
CA MET A 323 -22.68 -2.23 2.19
C MET A 323 -22.86 -2.22 3.72
N SER A 324 -21.77 -2.30 4.49
CA SER A 324 -21.78 -2.23 5.97
C SER A 324 -22.11 -0.83 6.51
N GLY A 325 -22.00 0.21 5.67
CA GLY A 325 -22.10 1.61 6.08
C GLY A 325 -20.82 2.18 6.72
N ASP A 326 -19.70 1.47 6.62
CA ASP A 326 -18.40 1.95 7.11
C ASP A 326 -17.77 2.97 6.18
N SER A 327 -18.19 2.99 4.93
CA SER A 327 -17.72 3.91 3.90
C SER A 327 -18.86 4.45 3.06
N GLU A 328 -18.74 5.70 2.59
CA GLU A 328 -19.64 6.28 1.60
C GLU A 328 -19.49 5.57 0.26
N VAL A 329 -20.62 5.40 -0.44
CA VAL A 329 -20.64 4.85 -1.80
C VAL A 329 -20.02 5.84 -2.77
N GLY A 330 -19.12 5.37 -3.65
CA GLY A 330 -18.50 6.20 -4.68
C GLY A 330 -17.21 5.59 -5.21
N ASN A 331 -16.45 6.39 -5.95
CA ASN A 331 -15.27 5.92 -6.66
C ASN A 331 -14.10 5.61 -5.71
N SER A 332 -13.77 4.33 -5.61
CA SER A 332 -12.55 3.86 -4.94
C SER A 332 -11.31 4.17 -5.80
N THR A 333 -10.26 4.76 -5.24
CA THR A 333 -9.07 5.14 -6.00
C THR A 333 -7.81 4.43 -5.52
N PHE A 334 -7.15 3.71 -6.41
CA PHE A 334 -5.79 3.19 -6.21
C PHE A 334 -4.82 3.80 -7.21
N GLU A 335 -3.84 4.53 -6.74
CA GLU A 335 -2.74 5.08 -7.55
C GLU A 335 -1.40 4.55 -7.06
N MET A 336 -0.59 4.03 -7.97
CA MET A 336 0.79 3.68 -7.66
C MET A 336 1.76 4.21 -8.72
N ASN A 337 2.73 5.00 -8.28
CA ASN A 337 3.74 5.64 -9.12
C ASN A 337 5.14 5.25 -8.67
N GLY A 338 5.82 4.41 -9.45
CA GLY A 338 7.10 3.80 -9.08
C GLY A 338 6.97 2.72 -8.01
N GLY A 339 8.09 2.19 -7.55
CA GLY A 339 8.14 1.14 -6.54
C GLY A 339 7.89 -0.26 -7.08
N SER A 340 7.35 -1.15 -6.23
CA SER A 340 7.07 -2.55 -6.61
C SER A 340 5.80 -3.08 -5.95
N LEU A 341 5.04 -3.89 -6.70
CA LEU A 341 3.83 -4.57 -6.27
C LEU A 341 4.01 -6.08 -6.47
N THR A 342 3.90 -6.86 -5.40
CA THR A 342 4.10 -8.32 -5.41
C THR A 342 2.88 -9.02 -4.84
N ALA A 343 2.28 -9.92 -5.61
CA ALA A 343 1.34 -10.91 -5.13
C ALA A 343 2.09 -12.23 -4.89
N LYS A 344 1.90 -12.85 -3.73
CA LYS A 344 2.44 -14.18 -3.44
C LYS A 344 1.43 -15.28 -3.73
N ASN A 345 0.15 -14.95 -3.77
CA ASN A 345 -0.94 -15.87 -4.11
C ASN A 345 -2.04 -15.11 -4.89
N GLY A 346 -2.80 -15.82 -5.72
CA GLY A 346 -3.94 -15.34 -6.48
C GLY A 346 -3.63 -14.27 -7.53
N GLY A 347 -4.67 -13.56 -7.95
CA GLY A 347 -4.61 -12.50 -8.94
C GLY A 347 -4.11 -11.16 -8.38
N MET A 348 -3.95 -10.16 -9.26
CA MET A 348 -3.35 -8.89 -8.85
C MET A 348 -4.39 -7.88 -8.36
N PHE A 349 -5.40 -7.55 -9.17
CA PHE A 349 -6.43 -6.55 -8.85
C PHE A 349 -7.82 -7.15 -8.97
N TYR A 350 -8.65 -6.93 -7.95
CA TYR A 350 -10.08 -7.24 -8.01
C TYR A 350 -10.89 -5.99 -7.71
N THR A 351 -11.90 -5.71 -8.54
CA THR A 351 -12.87 -4.64 -8.29
C THR A 351 -14.28 -5.18 -8.49
N THR A 352 -15.15 -4.91 -7.51
CA THR A 352 -16.52 -5.43 -7.45
C THR A 352 -17.43 -4.53 -6.64
N ASN A 353 -18.71 -4.44 -7.02
CA ASN A 353 -19.73 -3.66 -6.31
C ASN A 353 -19.36 -2.19 -6.05
N THR A 354 -18.54 -1.56 -6.91
CA THR A 354 -18.09 -0.18 -6.72
C THR A 354 -17.71 0.49 -8.03
N GLU A 355 -17.71 1.83 -8.05
CA GLU A 355 -16.91 2.59 -9.01
C GLU A 355 -15.45 2.56 -8.57
N SER A 356 -14.51 2.47 -9.52
CA SER A 356 -13.10 2.40 -9.19
C SER A 356 -12.19 3.07 -10.23
N THR A 357 -11.09 3.62 -9.75
CA THR A 357 -10.01 4.15 -10.61
C THR A 357 -8.69 3.53 -10.17
N ILE A 358 -8.03 2.82 -11.09
CA ILE A 358 -6.72 2.20 -10.86
C ILE A 358 -5.72 2.85 -11.82
N THR A 359 -4.67 3.46 -11.28
CA THR A 359 -3.62 4.11 -12.08
C THR A 359 -2.25 3.57 -11.69
N LEU A 360 -1.56 2.97 -12.64
CA LEU A 360 -0.20 2.43 -12.44
C LEU A 360 0.79 3.14 -13.35
N SER A 361 1.91 3.59 -12.80
CA SER A 361 2.98 4.21 -13.59
C SER A 361 4.36 3.70 -13.15
N ASN A 362 5.08 3.05 -14.06
CA ASN A 362 6.45 2.55 -13.80
C ASN A 362 6.57 1.65 -12.55
N VAL A 363 5.55 0.89 -12.21
CA VAL A 363 5.53 -0.05 -11.08
C VAL A 363 6.16 -1.36 -11.52
N LYS A 364 7.10 -1.88 -10.71
CA LYS A 364 7.59 -3.25 -10.91
C LYS A 364 6.58 -4.24 -10.36
N ILE A 365 5.79 -4.86 -11.22
CA ILE A 365 4.82 -5.89 -10.82
C ILE A 365 5.48 -7.26 -10.82
N THR A 366 5.20 -8.05 -9.78
CA THR A 366 5.58 -9.47 -9.66
C THR A 366 4.30 -10.24 -9.33
N PRO A 367 3.69 -10.95 -10.31
CA PRO A 367 2.54 -11.79 -10.07
C PRO A 367 2.93 -13.04 -9.27
N SER A 368 1.97 -13.71 -8.66
CA SER A 368 2.14 -15.02 -8.04
C SER A 368 2.46 -16.10 -9.10
N ALA A 369 2.92 -17.27 -8.65
CA ALA A 369 3.10 -18.41 -9.53
C ALA A 369 1.75 -18.91 -10.07
N ASP A 370 0.70 -18.79 -9.25
CA ASP A 370 -0.68 -19.20 -9.53
C ASP A 370 -1.53 -17.98 -9.91
N ASN A 371 -1.00 -17.14 -10.81
CA ASN A 371 -1.63 -15.89 -11.22
C ASN A 371 -2.84 -16.14 -12.11
N ASP A 372 -4.03 -16.06 -11.54
CA ASP A 372 -5.29 -16.29 -12.26
C ASP A 372 -5.67 -15.10 -13.15
N PHE A 373 -5.37 -13.86 -12.71
CA PHE A 373 -5.72 -12.65 -13.45
C PHE A 373 -4.81 -11.46 -13.07
N PHE A 374 -4.64 -10.56 -14.01
CA PHE A 374 -4.06 -9.23 -13.73
C PHE A 374 -5.12 -8.28 -13.16
N LEU A 375 -6.30 -8.22 -13.78
CA LEU A 375 -7.44 -7.44 -13.33
C LEU A 375 -8.71 -8.26 -13.48
N ARG A 376 -9.48 -8.39 -12.42
CA ARG A 376 -10.84 -8.89 -12.43
C ARG A 376 -11.80 -7.75 -12.10
N CYS A 377 -12.64 -7.38 -13.08
CA CYS A 377 -13.66 -6.34 -12.98
C CYS A 377 -15.03 -6.99 -13.21
N THR A 378 -15.62 -7.54 -12.14
CA THR A 378 -16.82 -8.38 -12.24
C THR A 378 -17.75 -8.15 -11.04
N GLY A 379 -19.00 -8.60 -11.16
CA GLY A 379 -19.83 -8.86 -10.01
C GLY A 379 -19.25 -9.91 -9.07
N ASN A 380 -19.97 -10.24 -8.01
CA ASN A 380 -19.61 -11.26 -7.04
C ASN A 380 -20.84 -12.10 -6.65
N LYS A 381 -20.62 -13.30 -6.08
CA LYS A 381 -21.69 -14.22 -5.65
C LYS A 381 -22.34 -13.84 -4.33
N ASN A 382 -22.06 -12.66 -3.82
CA ASN A 382 -22.63 -12.12 -2.58
C ASN A 382 -22.41 -12.99 -1.32
N GLN A 383 -21.41 -13.85 -1.32
CA GLN A 383 -21.13 -14.70 -0.15
C GLN A 383 -20.70 -13.90 1.07
N ARG A 384 -20.15 -12.68 0.86
CA ARG A 384 -19.75 -11.74 1.91
C ARG A 384 -20.74 -10.59 2.13
N GLY A 385 -21.92 -10.63 1.51
CA GLY A 385 -22.91 -9.55 1.63
C GLY A 385 -22.57 -8.30 0.80
N TRP A 386 -21.75 -8.42 -0.24
CA TRP A 386 -21.34 -7.28 -1.08
C TRP A 386 -22.34 -7.08 -2.23
N GLY A 387 -23.40 -6.35 -1.95
CA GLY A 387 -24.44 -6.02 -2.91
C GLY A 387 -25.39 -7.20 -3.21
N THR A 388 -25.88 -7.29 -4.45
CA THR A 388 -26.77 -8.35 -4.93
C THR A 388 -26.22 -8.94 -6.20
N THR A 389 -26.02 -10.25 -6.26
CA THR A 389 -25.52 -10.95 -7.45
C THR A 389 -26.32 -10.57 -8.70
N GLY A 390 -25.63 -10.22 -9.77
CA GLY A 390 -26.21 -9.69 -11.01
C GLY A 390 -26.51 -8.18 -11.01
N SER A 391 -26.27 -7.48 -9.88
CA SER A 391 -26.41 -6.03 -9.76
C SER A 391 -25.25 -5.40 -8.97
N ASN A 392 -24.22 -6.18 -8.66
CA ASN A 392 -23.05 -5.79 -7.88
C ASN A 392 -21.77 -5.78 -8.74
N GLY A 393 -21.89 -5.42 -10.01
CA GLY A 393 -20.74 -5.20 -10.89
C GLY A 393 -19.87 -4.03 -10.47
N ALA A 394 -18.71 -3.91 -11.09
CA ALA A 394 -17.82 -2.77 -10.94
C ALA A 394 -17.92 -1.81 -12.13
N ASP A 395 -17.63 -0.52 -11.91
CA ASP A 395 -17.40 0.46 -12.96
C ASP A 395 -15.94 0.94 -12.83
N CYS A 396 -15.04 0.40 -13.66
CA CYS A 396 -13.60 0.54 -13.47
C CYS A 396 -12.94 1.34 -14.59
N LEU A 397 -12.22 2.39 -14.21
CA LEU A 397 -11.25 3.06 -15.05
C LEU A 397 -9.84 2.57 -14.69
N PHE A 398 -9.23 1.77 -15.56
CA PHE A 398 -7.84 1.35 -15.42
C PHE A 398 -6.92 2.10 -16.37
N THR A 399 -5.78 2.58 -15.88
CA THR A 399 -4.74 3.20 -16.72
C THR A 399 -3.34 2.68 -16.38
N GLY A 400 -2.69 2.05 -17.36
CA GLY A 400 -1.27 1.72 -17.33
C GLY A 400 -0.43 2.76 -18.07
N ILE A 401 0.54 3.38 -17.40
CA ILE A 401 1.43 4.42 -17.94
C ILE A 401 2.87 3.88 -17.90
N SER A 402 3.48 3.60 -19.04
CA SER A 402 4.81 2.96 -19.12
C SER A 402 4.87 1.68 -18.26
N GLN A 403 3.81 0.86 -18.31
CA GLN A 403 3.56 -0.24 -17.38
C GLN A 403 3.66 -1.60 -18.06
N THR A 404 4.38 -2.53 -17.44
CA THR A 404 4.37 -3.95 -17.83
C THR A 404 3.40 -4.71 -16.95
N MET A 405 2.45 -5.43 -17.56
CA MET A 405 1.35 -6.15 -16.93
C MET A 405 1.33 -7.59 -17.43
N THR A 406 1.10 -8.55 -16.54
CA THR A 406 1.03 -9.98 -16.87
C THR A 406 -0.13 -10.62 -16.12
N GLY A 407 -0.92 -11.42 -16.82
CA GLY A 407 -2.16 -12.07 -16.38
C GLY A 407 -3.35 -11.60 -17.20
N ASP A 408 -4.45 -12.33 -17.10
CA ASP A 408 -5.65 -12.06 -17.87
C ASP A 408 -6.41 -10.85 -17.31
N VAL A 409 -7.17 -10.18 -18.16
CA VAL A 409 -8.16 -9.19 -17.79
C VAL A 409 -9.52 -9.88 -17.87
N VAL A 410 -10.23 -9.95 -16.78
CA VAL A 410 -11.51 -10.63 -16.65
C VAL A 410 -12.62 -9.60 -16.40
N TRP A 411 -13.70 -9.68 -17.16
CA TRP A 411 -14.84 -8.78 -17.04
C TRP A 411 -16.16 -9.56 -17.19
N ASP A 412 -17.29 -8.96 -16.85
CA ASP A 412 -18.64 -9.53 -17.05
C ASP A 412 -19.64 -8.47 -17.55
N SER A 413 -20.82 -8.93 -17.96
CA SER A 413 -21.87 -8.07 -18.53
C SER A 413 -22.59 -7.17 -17.51
N VAL A 414 -22.34 -7.32 -16.20
CA VAL A 414 -22.86 -6.40 -15.16
C VAL A 414 -21.85 -5.33 -14.74
N SER A 415 -20.64 -5.38 -15.30
CA SER A 415 -19.54 -4.46 -15.00
C SER A 415 -19.16 -3.61 -16.21
N LYS A 416 -18.50 -2.48 -15.96
CA LYS A 416 -17.96 -1.61 -17.00
C LYS A 416 -16.47 -1.46 -16.79
N LEU A 417 -15.68 -1.64 -17.86
CA LEU A 417 -14.24 -1.50 -17.82
C LEU A 417 -13.76 -0.64 -18.99
N ASP A 418 -13.14 0.50 -18.67
CA ASP A 418 -12.32 1.26 -19.61
C ASP A 418 -10.84 1.06 -19.25
N PHE A 419 -10.11 0.35 -20.10
CA PHE A 419 -8.72 -0.06 -19.87
C PHE A 419 -7.78 0.67 -20.84
N TYR A 420 -6.98 1.59 -20.32
CA TYR A 420 -6.03 2.41 -21.11
C TYR A 420 -4.60 1.91 -20.95
N MET A 421 -3.90 1.74 -22.07
CA MET A 421 -2.47 1.45 -22.16
C MET A 421 -1.75 2.61 -22.83
N THR A 422 -0.93 3.35 -22.07
CA THR A 422 -0.25 4.56 -22.57
C THR A 422 1.26 4.49 -22.35
N ASP A 423 2.01 5.33 -23.06
CA ASP A 423 3.45 5.56 -22.88
C ASP A 423 4.30 4.29 -22.92
N GLY A 424 4.05 3.40 -23.89
CA GLY A 424 4.81 2.17 -24.07
C GLY A 424 4.44 1.06 -23.11
N SER A 425 3.20 1.03 -22.61
CA SER A 425 2.71 -0.06 -21.76
C SER A 425 2.61 -1.39 -22.50
N THR A 426 2.78 -2.49 -21.78
CA THR A 426 2.65 -3.84 -22.32
C THR A 426 1.72 -4.66 -21.44
N LEU A 427 0.71 -5.31 -22.03
CA LEU A 427 -0.11 -6.33 -21.42
C LEU A 427 0.26 -7.69 -22.04
N THR A 428 0.51 -8.70 -21.20
CA THR A 428 0.64 -10.11 -21.61
C THR A 428 -0.46 -10.90 -20.92
N GLY A 429 -1.54 -11.21 -21.63
CA GLY A 429 -2.75 -11.85 -21.10
C GLY A 429 -3.84 -11.91 -22.15
N ALA A 430 -4.91 -12.66 -21.86
CA ALA A 430 -6.17 -12.64 -22.59
C ALA A 430 -7.13 -11.62 -21.97
N VAL A 431 -8.15 -11.21 -22.72
CA VAL A 431 -9.32 -10.49 -22.19
C VAL A 431 -10.50 -11.45 -22.21
N LYS A 432 -11.01 -11.81 -21.05
CA LYS A 432 -12.01 -12.86 -20.87
C LYS A 432 -13.34 -12.30 -20.37
N ASP A 433 -14.40 -12.69 -21.04
CA ASP A 433 -15.76 -12.50 -20.61
C ASP A 433 -16.13 -13.69 -19.68
N ASP A 434 -16.42 -13.40 -18.40
CA ASP A 434 -16.72 -14.40 -17.37
C ASP A 434 -18.03 -14.05 -16.66
N GLU A 435 -19.12 -14.59 -17.16
CA GLU A 435 -20.48 -14.37 -16.66
C GLU A 435 -20.81 -15.12 -15.36
N SER A 436 -19.86 -15.80 -14.73
CA SER A 436 -20.09 -16.65 -13.54
C SER A 436 -20.65 -15.91 -12.32
N CYS A 437 -20.50 -14.58 -12.27
CA CYS A 437 -21.03 -13.71 -11.22
C CYS A 437 -22.08 -12.70 -11.73
N ALA A 438 -22.42 -12.72 -13.00
CA ALA A 438 -23.30 -11.73 -13.64
C ALA A 438 -24.81 -11.98 -13.44
N GLY A 439 -25.21 -13.08 -12.81
CA GLY A 439 -26.63 -13.41 -12.62
C GLY A 439 -27.37 -13.58 -13.93
N SER A 440 -28.33 -12.71 -14.23
CA SER A 440 -29.07 -12.68 -15.51
C SER A 440 -28.35 -11.89 -16.61
N GLY A 441 -27.14 -11.38 -16.33
CA GLY A 441 -26.40 -10.47 -17.20
C GLY A 441 -26.93 -9.04 -17.17
N GLY A 442 -26.25 -8.16 -17.91
CA GLY A 442 -26.55 -6.74 -17.97
C GLY A 442 -26.10 -6.08 -19.25
N SER A 443 -25.88 -4.77 -19.22
CA SER A 443 -25.38 -3.95 -20.33
C SER A 443 -23.97 -3.42 -20.08
N GLY A 444 -23.18 -4.16 -19.34
CA GLY A 444 -21.77 -3.85 -19.08
C GLY A 444 -20.90 -3.94 -20.34
N TYR A 445 -19.65 -3.55 -20.21
CA TYR A 445 -18.72 -3.53 -21.34
C TYR A 445 -17.26 -3.61 -20.88
N CYS A 446 -16.41 -4.05 -21.80
CA CYS A 446 -14.97 -3.95 -21.70
C CYS A 446 -14.43 -3.21 -22.93
N ASN A 447 -13.86 -2.03 -22.71
CA ASN A 447 -13.20 -1.22 -23.74
C ASN A 447 -11.69 -1.21 -23.51
N LEU A 448 -10.91 -1.54 -24.52
CA LEU A 448 -9.44 -1.50 -24.47
C LEU A 448 -8.89 -0.44 -25.42
N TYR A 449 -8.06 0.45 -24.89
CA TYR A 449 -7.42 1.55 -25.62
C TYR A 449 -5.90 1.40 -25.59
N ILE A 450 -5.29 1.21 -26.75
CA ILE A 450 -3.85 0.93 -26.88
C ILE A 450 -3.16 2.05 -27.65
N SER A 451 -2.31 2.84 -26.97
CA SER A 451 -1.51 3.88 -27.62
C SER A 451 -0.52 3.30 -28.64
N LYS A 452 -0.04 4.13 -29.57
CA LYS A 452 0.83 3.72 -30.69
C LYS A 452 2.14 3.04 -30.27
N ASP A 453 2.66 3.35 -29.09
CA ASP A 453 3.91 2.82 -28.52
C ASP A 453 3.67 1.68 -27.53
N SER A 454 2.41 1.32 -27.28
CA SER A 454 2.00 0.24 -26.39
C SER A 454 1.79 -1.07 -27.14
N LYS A 455 1.81 -2.19 -26.38
CA LYS A 455 1.78 -3.54 -26.94
C LYS A 455 0.87 -4.46 -26.13
N TRP A 456 -0.01 -5.18 -26.80
CA TRP A 456 -0.75 -6.30 -26.23
C TRP A 456 -0.22 -7.62 -26.79
N VAL A 457 0.29 -8.49 -25.89
CA VAL A 457 0.67 -9.88 -26.20
C VAL A 457 -0.48 -10.77 -25.77
N VAL A 458 -1.30 -11.17 -26.72
CA VAL A 458 -2.50 -11.97 -26.51
C VAL A 458 -2.12 -13.42 -26.22
N THR A 459 -2.59 -13.97 -25.11
CA THR A 459 -2.19 -15.31 -24.66
C THR A 459 -3.23 -16.39 -24.91
N GLY A 460 -4.44 -16.02 -25.29
CA GLY A 460 -5.58 -16.87 -25.59
C GLY A 460 -6.70 -16.06 -26.23
N ASP A 461 -7.70 -16.77 -26.76
CA ASP A 461 -8.87 -16.13 -27.34
C ASP A 461 -9.46 -15.09 -26.38
N SER A 462 -9.83 -13.95 -26.94
CA SER A 462 -10.22 -12.78 -26.16
C SER A 462 -11.52 -12.19 -26.69
N THR A 463 -12.38 -11.74 -25.78
CA THR A 463 -13.67 -11.10 -26.09
C THR A 463 -13.78 -9.78 -25.35
N LEU A 464 -14.09 -8.69 -26.07
CA LEU A 464 -14.30 -7.38 -25.50
C LEU A 464 -15.30 -6.56 -26.35
N THR A 465 -15.88 -5.54 -25.75
CA THR A 465 -16.91 -4.72 -26.42
C THR A 465 -16.29 -3.79 -27.46
N LYS A 466 -15.19 -3.14 -27.12
CA LYS A 466 -14.52 -2.19 -28.03
C LYS A 466 -13.00 -2.34 -27.95
N LEU A 467 -12.35 -2.37 -29.10
CA LEU A 467 -10.91 -2.28 -29.23
C LEU A 467 -10.53 -1.03 -30.05
N ALA A 468 -9.89 -0.06 -29.43
CA ALA A 468 -9.26 1.06 -30.11
C ALA A 468 -7.74 0.92 -29.99
N SER A 469 -7.04 0.60 -31.09
CA SER A 469 -5.61 0.32 -31.06
C SER A 469 -4.85 1.00 -32.20
N ALA A 470 -3.89 1.84 -31.81
CA ALA A 470 -2.82 2.30 -32.69
C ALA A 470 -1.49 1.57 -32.41
N GLY A 471 -1.47 0.67 -31.41
CA GLY A 471 -0.31 -0.08 -30.95
C GLY A 471 -0.17 -1.45 -31.62
N THR A 472 0.69 -2.27 -31.05
CA THR A 472 0.99 -3.62 -31.56
C THR A 472 0.14 -4.67 -30.84
N ILE A 473 -0.52 -5.56 -31.60
CA ILE A 473 -1.28 -6.71 -31.10
C ILE A 473 -0.70 -7.98 -31.70
N VAL A 474 -0.10 -8.82 -30.90
CA VAL A 474 0.56 -10.08 -31.33
C VAL A 474 0.34 -11.18 -30.30
N ASP A 475 0.54 -12.43 -30.71
CA ASP A 475 0.62 -13.57 -29.78
C ASP A 475 2.00 -13.69 -29.10
N LYS A 476 2.17 -14.72 -28.25
CA LYS A 476 3.45 -15.03 -27.56
C LYS A 476 4.59 -15.31 -28.53
N SER A 477 4.30 -15.74 -29.76
CA SER A 477 5.28 -16.04 -30.81
C SER A 477 5.60 -14.81 -31.67
N GLY A 478 4.93 -13.69 -31.44
CA GLY A 478 5.07 -12.47 -32.22
C GLY A 478 4.27 -12.46 -33.53
N LYS A 479 3.40 -13.46 -33.76
CA LYS A 479 2.49 -13.47 -34.92
C LYS A 479 1.35 -12.47 -34.70
N THR A 480 0.92 -11.83 -35.79
CA THR A 480 -0.26 -10.94 -35.76
C THR A 480 -1.51 -11.74 -35.40
N VAL A 481 -2.28 -11.24 -34.46
CA VAL A 481 -3.56 -11.85 -34.03
C VAL A 481 -4.68 -11.41 -34.97
N THR A 482 -5.59 -12.33 -35.28
CA THR A 482 -6.83 -12.00 -36.02
C THR A 482 -7.76 -11.19 -35.12
N VAL A 483 -8.21 -10.02 -35.59
CA VAL A 483 -9.27 -9.21 -34.93
C VAL A 483 -10.52 -9.30 -35.77
N LYS A 484 -11.60 -9.83 -35.21
CA LYS A 484 -12.89 -9.98 -35.89
C LYS A 484 -14.05 -9.39 -35.06
N GLY A 485 -15.06 -8.95 -35.76
CA GLY A 485 -16.33 -8.53 -35.16
C GLY A 485 -17.16 -9.70 -34.67
N THR A 486 -18.08 -9.45 -33.77
CA THR A 486 -19.12 -10.41 -33.35
C THR A 486 -20.03 -10.82 -34.49
N ASP A 487 -20.14 -10.00 -35.55
CA ASP A 487 -20.82 -10.27 -36.82
C ASP A 487 -20.00 -11.08 -37.84
N GLY A 488 -18.77 -11.46 -37.48
CA GLY A 488 -17.85 -12.18 -38.34
C GLY A 488 -16.98 -11.29 -39.25
N THR A 489 -17.15 -9.98 -39.26
CA THR A 489 -16.31 -9.03 -40.03
C THR A 489 -14.87 -9.13 -39.56
N VAL A 490 -13.91 -9.40 -40.47
CA VAL A 490 -12.50 -9.44 -40.16
C VAL A 490 -11.89 -8.04 -40.33
N TYR A 491 -11.49 -7.40 -39.23
CA TYR A 491 -10.84 -6.09 -39.24
C TYR A 491 -9.33 -6.18 -39.46
N VAL A 492 -8.70 -7.20 -38.87
CA VAL A 492 -7.27 -7.50 -39.04
C VAL A 492 -7.13 -9.00 -39.29
N GLN A 493 -6.61 -9.38 -40.46
CA GLN A 493 -6.27 -10.76 -40.76
C GLN A 493 -4.90 -11.09 -40.17
N GLY A 494 -4.86 -11.96 -39.18
CA GLY A 494 -3.64 -12.41 -38.54
C GLY A 494 -3.13 -13.76 -39.04
N THR A 495 -1.98 -14.16 -38.52
CA THR A 495 -1.34 -15.48 -38.76
C THR A 495 -1.22 -16.29 -37.46
N SER A 496 -1.73 -15.76 -36.37
CA SER A 496 -1.81 -16.43 -35.07
C SER A 496 -3.02 -17.37 -35.02
N ASP A 497 -2.89 -18.43 -34.21
CA ASP A 497 -4.00 -19.33 -33.87
C ASP A 497 -4.98 -18.69 -32.84
N VAL A 498 -4.57 -17.56 -32.23
CA VAL A 498 -5.37 -16.81 -31.25
C VAL A 498 -6.19 -15.74 -31.95
N THR A 499 -7.43 -15.56 -31.51
CA THR A 499 -8.39 -14.60 -32.06
C THR A 499 -8.84 -13.60 -30.98
N VAL A 500 -9.02 -12.33 -31.38
CA VAL A 500 -9.68 -11.29 -30.61
C VAL A 500 -11.03 -10.98 -31.24
N THR A 501 -12.11 -11.23 -30.51
CA THR A 501 -13.50 -10.94 -30.92
C THR A 501 -13.96 -9.63 -30.29
N VAL A 502 -14.50 -8.70 -31.06
CA VAL A 502 -14.88 -7.35 -30.59
C VAL A 502 -16.26 -6.95 -31.11
N GLY A 503 -16.99 -6.17 -30.31
CA GLY A 503 -18.21 -5.50 -30.77
C GLY A 503 -17.88 -4.37 -31.77
N SER A 504 -16.75 -3.67 -31.56
CA SER A 504 -16.27 -2.62 -32.48
C SER A 504 -14.74 -2.50 -32.48
N TYR A 505 -14.17 -2.10 -33.60
CA TYR A 505 -12.73 -1.88 -33.79
C TYR A 505 -12.42 -0.52 -34.41
N SER A 506 -11.36 0.14 -33.91
CA SER A 506 -10.84 1.38 -34.48
C SER A 506 -9.32 1.42 -34.38
N THR A 507 -8.66 1.98 -35.40
CA THR A 507 -7.23 2.35 -35.36
C THR A 507 -6.98 3.76 -34.81
N THR A 508 -8.05 4.56 -34.67
CA THR A 508 -7.99 5.87 -33.99
C THR A 508 -8.26 5.68 -32.51
N VAL A 509 -7.36 6.15 -31.67
CA VAL A 509 -7.42 5.98 -30.22
C VAL A 509 -7.56 7.34 -29.54
N ASP A 510 -8.62 7.51 -28.79
CA ASP A 510 -8.79 8.64 -27.87
C ASP A 510 -8.29 8.24 -26.49
N LEU A 511 -7.26 8.92 -26.00
CA LEU A 511 -6.66 8.71 -24.68
C LEU A 511 -7.08 9.80 -23.68
N SER A 512 -7.99 10.67 -24.01
CA SER A 512 -8.42 11.79 -23.13
C SER A 512 -9.08 11.31 -21.84
N GLY A 513 -9.69 10.12 -21.86
CA GLY A 513 -10.28 9.47 -20.67
C GLY A 513 -9.28 8.80 -19.73
N ALA A 514 -8.02 8.63 -20.14
CA ALA A 514 -7.00 8.00 -19.30
C ALA A 514 -6.70 8.82 -18.04
N SER A 515 -6.64 8.13 -16.88
CA SER A 515 -6.27 8.77 -15.62
C SER A 515 -4.76 9.16 -15.60
N LYS A 516 -4.39 10.06 -14.72
CA LYS A 516 -3.03 10.59 -14.59
C LYS A 516 -2.52 10.39 -13.18
N THR A 517 -1.21 10.12 -13.04
CA THR A 517 -0.58 10.07 -11.73
C THR A 517 -0.42 11.45 -11.13
N THR A 518 -0.52 11.49 -9.81
CA THR A 518 -0.21 12.67 -9.00
C THR A 518 1.24 12.63 -8.49
N SER A 519 1.63 13.59 -7.69
CA SER A 519 2.96 13.64 -7.06
C SER A 519 2.80 13.64 -5.54
N PHE A 520 3.67 12.92 -4.84
CA PHE A 520 3.69 12.94 -3.37
C PHE A 520 3.79 14.35 -2.79
N SER A 521 4.35 15.31 -3.53
CA SER A 521 4.40 16.71 -3.09
C SER A 521 3.02 17.32 -2.78
N LYS A 522 1.93 16.76 -3.34
CA LYS A 522 0.54 17.13 -3.01
C LYS A 522 0.19 16.82 -1.54
N TYR A 523 0.83 15.80 -0.97
CA TYR A 523 0.57 15.30 0.39
C TYR A 523 1.66 15.67 1.38
N GLU A 524 2.83 16.14 0.90
CA GLU A 524 4.03 16.33 1.72
C GLU A 524 3.82 17.41 2.78
N VAL A 525 3.95 17.01 4.03
CA VAL A 525 3.91 17.88 5.21
C VAL A 525 5.28 17.89 5.89
N SER A 526 5.70 19.03 6.39
CA SER A 526 6.95 19.14 7.14
C SER A 526 6.86 18.39 8.47
N GLN A 527 7.80 17.48 8.72
CA GLN A 527 7.90 16.82 10.03
C GLN A 527 8.15 17.89 11.12
N PRO A 528 7.35 17.94 12.20
CA PRO A 528 7.58 18.85 13.31
C PRO A 528 8.99 18.73 13.87
N THR A 529 9.62 19.86 14.15
CA THR A 529 10.91 19.90 14.86
C THR A 529 10.63 19.84 16.36
N VAL A 530 11.07 18.78 17.02
CA VAL A 530 11.00 18.72 18.49
C VAL A 530 12.10 19.62 19.04
N SER A 531 11.72 20.77 19.64
CA SER A 531 12.62 21.59 20.43
C SER A 531 12.82 20.92 21.78
N THR A 532 14.01 20.39 22.04
CA THR A 532 14.42 20.03 23.40
C THR A 532 14.70 21.31 24.19
N THR A 533 13.71 21.85 24.83
CA THR A 533 13.91 22.93 25.81
C THR A 533 14.49 22.27 27.06
N THR A 534 15.80 22.37 27.24
CA THR A 534 16.47 22.03 28.50
C THR A 534 16.06 23.12 29.51
N SER A 535 15.18 22.79 30.44
CA SER A 535 14.91 23.64 31.59
C SER A 535 16.18 23.70 32.43
N THR A 536 16.88 24.82 32.38
CA THR A 536 18.02 25.09 33.24
C THR A 536 17.49 25.52 34.59
N THR A 537 17.36 24.60 35.51
CA THR A 537 17.21 24.94 36.94
C THR A 537 18.60 25.20 37.47
N THR A 538 18.85 26.46 37.81
CA THR A 538 20.06 26.88 38.52
C THR A 538 20.03 26.32 39.95
N GLY A 539 20.83 25.31 40.20
CA GLY A 539 21.10 24.74 41.52
C GLY A 539 22.59 24.43 41.62
N THR A 540 23.22 25.03 42.57
CA THR A 540 24.65 25.10 42.84
C THR A 540 25.26 23.76 43.23
N SER A 541 26.38 23.45 42.61
CA SER A 541 27.56 22.63 43.01
C SER A 541 27.41 21.28 43.75
N SER A 542 27.84 20.22 43.15
CA SER A 542 29.03 19.48 43.61
C SER A 542 29.44 18.38 42.60
N THR A 543 30.71 18.21 42.48
CA THR A 543 31.53 17.33 41.64
C THR A 543 31.08 15.85 41.66
N GLY A 544 30.93 15.28 40.44
CA GLY A 544 30.79 13.86 40.21
C GLY A 544 30.80 13.55 38.72
N THR A 545 31.95 13.09 38.21
CA THR A 545 32.15 12.63 36.83
C THR A 545 31.24 11.46 36.48
N ASN A 546 30.23 11.69 35.63
CA ASN A 546 29.57 10.61 34.89
C ASN A 546 29.30 11.05 33.45
N LYS A 547 29.87 10.28 32.54
CA LYS A 547 29.90 10.48 31.09
C LYS A 547 28.55 10.14 30.49
N THR A 548 27.68 11.16 30.32
CA THR A 548 26.39 11.00 29.66
C THR A 548 26.57 11.10 28.14
N THR A 549 26.30 10.02 27.43
CA THR A 549 26.27 9.99 25.96
C THR A 549 25.00 10.60 25.43
N THR A 550 25.05 11.88 25.10
CA THR A 550 23.99 12.60 24.37
C THR A 550 23.94 12.13 22.92
N SER A 551 22.81 11.56 22.50
CA SER A 551 22.52 11.22 21.10
C SER A 551 22.26 12.50 20.28
N SER A 552 23.33 13.18 19.84
CA SER A 552 23.22 14.36 18.98
C SER A 552 22.93 13.96 17.52
N LYS A 553 21.94 14.62 16.90
CA LYS A 553 21.63 14.53 15.46
C LYS A 553 22.92 14.64 14.64
N VAL A 554 23.27 13.55 13.92
CA VAL A 554 24.49 13.46 13.14
C VAL A 554 24.38 14.35 11.90
N THR A 555 24.80 15.61 12.02
CA THR A 555 24.94 16.53 10.88
C THR A 555 26.31 16.39 10.22
N VAL A 556 26.32 16.42 8.89
CA VAL A 556 27.55 16.40 8.09
C VAL A 556 27.67 17.71 7.33
N LYS A 557 28.69 18.52 7.64
CA LYS A 557 28.93 19.81 6.96
C LYS A 557 29.18 19.59 5.46
N LYS A 558 28.60 20.45 4.61
CA LYS A 558 28.69 20.40 3.15
C LYS A 558 30.13 20.63 2.68
N SER A 559 30.60 19.78 1.76
CA SER A 559 31.88 19.99 1.04
C SER A 559 31.67 20.69 -0.30
N ALA A 560 32.74 21.08 -0.98
CA ALA A 560 32.70 21.68 -2.30
C ALA A 560 33.90 21.20 -3.17
N ILE A 561 33.76 21.25 -4.49
CA ILE A 561 34.86 21.03 -5.42
C ILE A 561 35.64 22.35 -5.57
N LYS A 562 36.80 22.49 -4.86
CA LYS A 562 37.70 23.66 -5.00
C LYS A 562 38.27 23.74 -6.42
N LYS A 563 38.82 22.63 -6.92
CA LYS A 563 39.45 22.56 -8.23
C LYS A 563 39.13 21.27 -8.95
N ALA A 564 38.85 21.33 -10.25
CA ALA A 564 38.67 20.17 -11.11
C ALA A 564 39.50 20.39 -12.38
N VAL A 565 40.65 19.73 -12.46
CA VAL A 565 41.63 19.91 -13.56
C VAL A 565 41.58 18.69 -14.45
N ARG A 566 41.44 18.91 -15.75
CA ARG A 566 41.49 17.86 -16.76
C ARG A 566 42.90 17.71 -17.33
N SER A 567 43.32 16.46 -17.58
CA SER A 567 44.65 16.19 -18.17
C SER A 567 44.74 16.70 -19.63
N LYS A 568 45.97 16.95 -20.14
CA LYS A 568 46.19 17.39 -21.52
C LYS A 568 45.52 16.47 -22.55
N ASN A 569 45.57 15.16 -22.37
CA ASN A 569 44.94 14.17 -23.24
C ASN A 569 43.42 13.95 -22.96
N ASN A 570 42.79 14.75 -22.10
CA ASN A 570 41.36 14.68 -21.73
C ASN A 570 40.87 13.34 -21.15
N LYS A 571 41.76 12.39 -20.80
CA LYS A 571 41.37 11.05 -20.26
C LYS A 571 41.24 11.01 -18.73
N LYS A 572 41.73 12.04 -18.00
CA LYS A 572 41.73 12.09 -16.52
C LYS A 572 41.21 13.43 -16.00
N ILE A 573 40.53 13.45 -14.83
CA ILE A 573 40.18 14.65 -14.06
C ILE A 573 40.73 14.50 -12.65
N LYS A 574 41.54 15.47 -12.18
CA LYS A 574 41.96 15.58 -10.77
C LYS A 574 41.01 16.55 -10.07
N PHE A 575 40.28 16.03 -9.08
CA PHE A 575 39.40 16.81 -8.18
C PHE A 575 40.18 17.18 -6.93
N THR A 576 40.02 18.43 -6.48
CA THR A 576 40.45 18.91 -5.16
C THR A 576 39.21 19.42 -4.43
N LEU A 577 38.96 18.90 -3.24
CA LEU A 577 37.75 19.12 -2.45
C LEU A 577 38.02 20.06 -1.27
N LYS A 578 36.99 20.79 -0.80
CA LYS A 578 37.07 21.53 0.47
C LYS A 578 37.10 20.51 1.60
N LYS A 579 38.13 20.55 2.47
CA LYS A 579 38.23 19.70 3.66
C LYS A 579 37.06 20.01 4.60
N VAL A 580 36.48 18.99 5.17
CA VAL A 580 35.46 19.06 6.21
C VAL A 580 35.97 18.21 7.37
N SER A 581 36.01 18.79 8.57
CA SER A 581 36.42 18.07 9.79
C SER A 581 35.37 17.08 10.23
N GLY A 582 35.78 15.99 10.88
CA GLY A 582 34.86 14.98 11.46
C GLY A 582 34.14 14.12 10.44
N VAL A 583 34.63 14.02 9.19
CA VAL A 583 34.03 13.16 8.16
C VAL A 583 34.90 11.96 7.83
N LYS A 584 34.34 10.81 7.54
CA LYS A 584 35.01 9.58 7.10
C LYS A 584 35.55 9.71 5.67
N GLY A 585 34.91 10.58 4.85
CA GLY A 585 35.31 10.79 3.46
C GLY A 585 34.31 11.58 2.63
N TYR A 586 34.46 11.47 1.31
CA TYR A 586 33.67 12.20 0.32
C TYR A 586 33.14 11.27 -0.75
N GLN A 587 31.97 11.59 -1.28
CA GLN A 587 31.42 10.94 -2.44
C GLN A 587 31.33 11.95 -3.58
N ILE A 588 31.99 11.64 -4.71
CA ILE A 588 31.98 12.47 -5.92
C ILE A 588 31.10 11.79 -6.95
N LYS A 589 30.11 12.51 -7.49
CA LYS A 589 29.41 12.13 -8.73
C LYS A 589 29.95 12.97 -9.88
N TYR A 590 30.24 12.33 -11.02
CA TYR A 590 30.63 13.02 -12.25
C TYR A 590 29.92 12.39 -13.45
N SER A 591 29.48 13.24 -14.38
CA SER A 591 28.61 12.86 -15.49
C SER A 591 28.90 13.66 -16.74
N THR A 592 28.60 13.14 -17.91
CA THR A 592 28.56 13.89 -19.18
C THR A 592 27.26 14.67 -19.36
N SER A 593 26.25 14.45 -18.51
CA SER A 593 24.97 15.19 -18.47
C SER A 593 24.89 16.08 -17.24
N LYS A 594 24.40 17.32 -17.38
CA LYS A 594 24.12 18.24 -16.27
C LYS A 594 23.02 17.71 -15.33
N LYS A 595 22.12 16.89 -15.87
CA LYS A 595 21.01 16.25 -15.13
C LYS A 595 21.45 15.02 -14.31
N PHE A 596 22.70 14.51 -14.46
CA PHE A 596 23.24 13.34 -13.76
C PHE A 596 22.39 12.07 -13.94
N THR A 597 21.96 11.77 -15.17
CA THR A 597 21.17 10.57 -15.49
C THR A 597 21.93 9.27 -15.18
N LYS A 598 21.24 8.18 -14.89
CA LYS A 598 21.82 6.87 -14.52
C LYS A 598 22.84 6.38 -15.56
N LYS A 599 22.52 6.49 -16.86
CA LYS A 599 23.40 6.07 -17.99
C LYS A 599 24.69 6.89 -18.13
N THR A 600 24.74 8.15 -17.65
CA THR A 600 25.88 9.07 -17.88
C THR A 600 26.70 9.35 -16.62
N THR A 601 26.26 8.91 -15.44
CA THR A 601 26.83 9.26 -14.14
C THR A 601 27.70 8.15 -13.58
N LYS A 602 28.90 8.52 -13.09
CA LYS A 602 29.75 7.65 -12.29
C LYS A 602 29.90 8.24 -10.89
N THR A 603 29.95 7.36 -9.89
CA THR A 603 30.10 7.73 -8.48
C THR A 603 31.37 7.10 -7.90
N VAL A 604 32.12 7.85 -7.10
CA VAL A 604 33.30 7.35 -6.40
C VAL A 604 33.34 7.87 -4.97
N LYS A 605 33.61 6.98 -4.01
CA LYS A 605 33.88 7.33 -2.59
C LYS A 605 35.39 7.48 -2.40
N VAL A 606 35.80 8.47 -1.62
CA VAL A 606 37.23 8.78 -1.36
C VAL A 606 37.41 9.22 0.09
N LYS A 607 38.51 8.82 0.73
CA LYS A 607 38.87 9.25 2.10
C LYS A 607 39.68 10.58 2.06
N LYS A 608 40.48 10.80 1.02
CA LYS A 608 41.33 12.01 0.85
C LYS A 608 40.56 13.12 0.13
N THR A 609 41.00 14.38 0.32
CA THR A 609 40.40 15.58 -0.35
C THR A 609 40.83 15.73 -1.81
N THR A 610 41.66 14.83 -2.33
CA THR A 610 42.06 14.79 -3.74
C THR A 610 41.72 13.43 -4.34
N LYS A 611 41.23 13.43 -5.58
CA LYS A 611 40.97 12.21 -6.35
C LYS A 611 41.16 12.45 -7.84
N THR A 612 41.91 11.58 -8.48
CA THR A 612 41.95 11.50 -9.95
C THR A 612 41.02 10.40 -10.42
N VAL A 613 40.15 10.73 -11.35
CA VAL A 613 39.30 9.77 -12.08
C VAL A 613 39.87 9.63 -13.50
N THR A 614 39.82 8.39 -14.01
CA THR A 614 40.44 8.01 -15.29
C THR A 614 39.38 7.42 -16.24
N LYS A 615 39.80 6.95 -17.41
CA LYS A 615 38.93 6.31 -18.43
C LYS A 615 37.78 7.22 -18.84
N LEU A 616 38.03 8.53 -19.01
CA LEU A 616 37.02 9.50 -19.45
C LEU A 616 36.93 9.52 -20.97
N LYS A 617 35.73 9.77 -21.49
CA LYS A 617 35.48 9.99 -22.93
C LYS A 617 36.17 11.29 -23.37
N LYS A 618 37.01 11.22 -24.42
CA LYS A 618 37.63 12.40 -25.06
C LYS A 618 36.54 13.33 -25.60
N LYS A 619 36.86 14.61 -25.78
CA LYS A 619 35.96 15.64 -26.40
C LYS A 619 34.57 15.81 -25.75
N LYS A 620 34.28 15.22 -24.55
CA LYS A 620 33.03 15.39 -23.81
C LYS A 620 33.21 16.30 -22.60
N THR A 621 32.26 17.22 -22.39
CA THR A 621 32.18 18.03 -21.14
C THR A 621 31.73 17.13 -19.99
N TYR A 622 32.30 17.35 -18.80
CA TYR A 622 31.87 16.68 -17.58
C TYR A 622 31.31 17.68 -16.57
N TYR A 623 30.35 17.25 -15.82
CA TYR A 623 29.76 17.94 -14.67
C TYR A 623 30.07 17.12 -13.44
N ALA A 624 30.34 17.76 -12.30
CA ALA A 624 30.66 17.06 -11.06
C ALA A 624 30.08 17.76 -9.85
N LYS A 625 29.66 16.96 -8.86
CA LYS A 625 29.24 17.41 -7.53
C LYS A 625 29.79 16.48 -6.46
N VAL A 626 29.97 16.98 -5.24
CA VAL A 626 30.53 16.26 -4.10
C VAL A 626 29.64 16.41 -2.88
N ARG A 627 29.60 15.36 -2.04
CA ARG A 627 29.10 15.43 -0.67
C ARG A 627 30.07 14.74 0.29
N ALA A 628 30.10 15.20 1.53
CA ALA A 628 30.88 14.56 2.59
C ALA A 628 30.03 13.46 3.26
N TYR A 629 30.67 12.47 3.89
CA TYR A 629 29.99 11.47 4.70
C TYR A 629 30.77 11.11 5.95
N LYS A 630 30.08 10.75 7.02
CA LYS A 630 30.63 10.13 8.23
C LYS A 630 29.80 8.89 8.61
N THR A 631 30.43 7.97 9.33
CA THR A 631 29.74 6.78 9.86
C THR A 631 29.69 6.92 11.37
N VAL A 632 28.51 6.77 11.94
CA VAL A 632 28.28 6.78 13.39
C VAL A 632 27.41 5.55 13.69
N ASN A 633 27.82 4.71 14.62
CA ASN A 633 27.14 3.48 15.00
C ASN A 633 26.74 2.59 13.79
N GLY A 634 27.73 2.35 12.90
CA GLY A 634 27.51 1.53 11.68
C GLY A 634 26.77 2.23 10.54
N LYS A 635 25.97 3.26 10.79
CA LYS A 635 25.15 3.98 9.82
C LYS A 635 25.92 5.11 9.14
N THR A 636 25.81 5.23 7.81
CA THR A 636 26.51 6.28 7.03
C THR A 636 25.59 7.47 6.77
N TYR A 637 26.02 8.65 7.22
CA TYR A 637 25.33 9.92 7.05
C TYR A 637 26.03 10.77 5.99
N TYR A 638 25.24 11.46 5.15
CA TYR A 638 25.74 12.28 4.05
C TYR A 638 25.35 13.75 4.22
N SER A 639 26.24 14.66 3.79
CA SER A 639 25.86 16.06 3.63
C SER A 639 24.97 16.28 2.39
N LYS A 640 24.28 17.43 2.31
CA LYS A 640 23.70 17.88 1.03
C LYS A 640 24.81 17.95 -0.05
N TRP A 641 24.45 17.74 -1.33
CA TRP A 641 25.37 17.85 -2.44
C TRP A 641 25.90 19.29 -2.62
N SER A 642 27.15 19.42 -3.09
CA SER A 642 27.69 20.71 -3.53
C SER A 642 26.96 21.22 -4.79
N THR A 643 27.13 22.51 -5.09
CA THR A 643 26.82 23.05 -6.42
C THR A 643 27.57 22.27 -7.51
N VAL A 644 26.93 22.13 -8.67
CA VAL A 644 27.52 21.42 -9.82
C VAL A 644 28.63 22.25 -10.44
N LYS A 645 29.82 21.67 -10.60
CA LYS A 645 30.95 22.27 -11.29
C LYS A 645 31.11 21.70 -12.70
N LYS A 646 31.07 22.56 -13.72
CA LYS A 646 31.39 22.20 -15.12
C LYS A 646 32.89 22.07 -15.30
N VAL A 647 33.35 20.93 -15.81
CA VAL A 647 34.77 20.68 -16.11
C VAL A 647 34.96 20.81 -17.60
N LYS A 648 35.57 21.94 -18.03
CA LYS A 648 35.78 22.21 -19.45
C LYS A 648 36.75 21.21 -20.07
N VAL A 649 36.57 20.93 -21.35
CA VAL A 649 37.53 20.18 -22.18
C VAL A 649 38.74 21.06 -22.36
N ARG A 650 39.97 20.55 -22.23
CA ARG A 650 41.17 21.23 -22.65
C ARG A 650 41.29 21.14 -24.17
N LYS A 651 41.49 22.27 -24.80
CA LYS A 651 41.93 22.36 -26.20
C LYS A 651 43.25 21.67 -26.38
#